data_c2f78c20ae0d79c4d4c80a21f46ecc85
#
_entry.id   c2f78c20ae0d79c4d4c80a21f46ecc85
#
_cell.length_a   1.000
_cell.length_b   1.000
_cell.length_c   1.000
_cell.angle_alpha   90.00
_cell.angle_beta   90.00
_cell.angle_gamma   90.00
#
_symmetry.space_group_name_H-M   'P 1'
#
loop_
_entity.id
_entity.type
_entity.pdbx_description
1 polymer ?
#
loop_
_entity_poly.entity_id
_entity_poly.type
_entity_poly.pdbx_seq_one_letter_code
_entity_poly.pdbx_strand_id
1 'polypeptide(L)'
;MTRPEVDRAKHLGDFTLGPRVLPITAVALIVGAASAVTAFALLRLIGLITNAVFYQRVSTRLVAPGAQHHSPWLILLAPIAGGLVVGLMARYGSERIRGHGMPEAIEAILTGGSRVAPRVAILKPVSAAISIGTGGPFGAEGPIIMTGGAVGSILAQLLRLSADERKTLLVAGAAGGMAATFNAPMASVLLAVELLLFEWRPRSFIPVTASVAVATICRGFLLGTGPIFPVTATVRPGAAAIALTLLPGVTGGLLAIAATGLVYLAEDGFNRLPIHWMWWPAIGGLIIGLGGLAEPRALGVGYDVIDQLLTGRATLSLILGILIVKTLIWSLSLGSGTSGGVLAPTFMIGGALGALEGLALPHVFAGFWAMAGLSAVLGGVMRSPLTGVIFTLELTHDWNCLLPMLVAATSAYLVSALILKRSVLTEKVARRGLHLTREYTTDPLETFFAREVMTTAPATLVTYQRATTVTPGETALYMVLDGNGAFTGVLPRGVLAGTSGTRGATIADLARPPRMVVYGDSTLREVANAFARNEVTRAPVVDRRNAQRLLGEISLAQLLHARRRDIDEDSRRERLLFSAAGRTVAGGKPRKPAPDREPAGPIGGDLMNDHLPPQPVSEPGETQPATMPRVVPARLEYLAGPGEAGDSACWAQFVCPECGGMLTEDTGHAEGCTRTP
;
A
#
# COMPACT_ATOMS: atom_id res chain seq x y z
N MET A 1 -7.25 -11.70 -44.71
CA MET A 1 -7.30 -11.05 -43.37
C MET A 1 -7.04 -9.56 -43.53
N THR A 2 -8.08 -8.77 -43.55
CA THR A 2 -8.07 -7.35 -43.92
C THR A 2 -7.73 -6.52 -42.68
N ARG A 3 -6.85 -5.56 -42.84
CA ARG A 3 -6.30 -4.56 -41.92
C ARG A 3 -7.30 -3.61 -41.21
N PRO A 4 -8.37 -4.03 -40.49
CA PRO A 4 -9.15 -3.12 -39.66
C PRO A 4 -8.71 -3.08 -38.20
N GLU A 5 -7.79 -3.94 -37.75
CA GLU A 5 -7.44 -4.04 -36.32
C GLU A 5 -6.38 -3.03 -35.87
N VAL A 6 -5.50 -2.59 -36.75
CA VAL A 6 -4.39 -1.67 -36.41
C VAL A 6 -4.88 -0.26 -36.10
N ASP A 7 -6.04 0.15 -36.62
CA ASP A 7 -6.57 1.53 -36.43
C ASP A 7 -7.37 1.70 -35.09
N ARG A 8 -7.67 0.60 -34.41
CA ARG A 8 -8.58 0.58 -33.26
C ARG A 8 -7.93 0.97 -31.93
N ALA A 9 -6.63 0.81 -31.79
CA ALA A 9 -5.89 1.13 -30.57
C ALA A 9 -5.26 2.52 -30.55
N LYS A 10 -5.41 3.31 -31.61
CA LYS A 10 -4.74 4.64 -31.74
C LYS A 10 -5.15 5.67 -30.69
N HIS A 11 -6.29 5.49 -30.04
CA HIS A 11 -6.74 6.39 -28.97
C HIS A 11 -6.29 5.92 -27.57
N LEU A 12 -5.76 4.69 -27.46
CA LEU A 12 -5.22 4.14 -26.21
C LEU A 12 -3.71 4.36 -26.21
N GLY A 13 -3.22 5.08 -25.21
CA GLY A 13 -1.77 5.23 -24.98
C GLY A 13 -1.31 4.21 -23.94
N ASP A 14 -0.03 3.86 -23.99
CA ASP A 14 0.60 2.99 -22.98
C ASP A 14 0.49 3.56 -21.55
N PHE A 15 0.36 4.90 -21.46
CA PHE A 15 0.29 5.61 -20.19
C PHE A 15 -0.77 6.70 -20.20
N THR A 16 -1.43 6.90 -19.06
CA THR A 16 -2.32 8.04 -18.82
C THR A 16 -1.50 9.28 -18.43
N LEU A 17 -0.70 9.82 -19.36
CA LEU A 17 0.15 10.98 -19.13
C LEU A 17 -0.42 12.21 -19.86
N GLY A 18 -0.75 13.24 -19.10
CA GLY A 18 -1.21 14.52 -19.62
C GLY A 18 -0.19 15.65 -19.42
N PRO A 19 -0.33 16.80 -20.10
CA PRO A 19 0.58 17.94 -19.94
C PRO A 19 0.63 18.51 -18.53
N ARG A 20 -0.34 18.18 -17.70
CA ARG A 20 -0.40 18.56 -16.27
C ARG A 20 0.74 18.01 -15.42
N VAL A 21 1.46 16.99 -15.90
CA VAL A 21 2.67 16.48 -15.22
C VAL A 21 3.78 17.54 -15.16
N LEU A 22 3.88 18.44 -16.14
CA LEU A 22 4.93 19.47 -16.19
C LEU A 22 4.85 20.45 -15.01
N PRO A 23 3.71 21.14 -14.74
CA PRO A 23 3.60 22.01 -13.57
C PRO A 23 3.74 21.27 -12.26
N ILE A 24 3.26 20.02 -12.14
CA ILE A 24 3.46 19.20 -10.93
C ILE A 24 4.94 18.88 -10.74
N THR A 25 5.67 18.58 -11.81
CA THR A 25 7.13 18.37 -11.75
C THR A 25 7.85 19.65 -11.33
N ALA A 26 7.46 20.81 -11.85
CA ALA A 26 8.05 22.09 -11.44
C ALA A 26 7.85 22.35 -9.94
N VAL A 27 6.66 22.06 -9.40
CA VAL A 27 6.40 22.12 -7.96
C VAL A 27 7.25 21.10 -7.18
N ALA A 28 7.43 19.89 -7.74
CA ALA A 28 8.24 18.83 -7.12
C ALA A 28 9.73 19.22 -7.01
N LEU A 29 10.28 20.00 -7.94
CA LEU A 29 11.65 20.55 -7.84
C LEU A 29 11.78 21.43 -6.58
N ILE A 30 10.78 22.32 -6.33
CA ILE A 30 10.76 23.17 -5.14
C ILE A 30 10.65 22.34 -3.87
N VAL A 31 9.77 21.31 -3.89
CA VAL A 31 9.61 20.35 -2.78
C VAL A 31 10.92 19.63 -2.49
N GLY A 32 11.66 19.20 -3.52
CA GLY A 32 12.97 18.55 -3.38
C GLY A 32 14.00 19.44 -2.68
N ALA A 33 14.14 20.68 -3.13
CA ALA A 33 15.04 21.67 -2.51
C ALA A 33 14.65 21.94 -1.04
N ALA A 34 13.37 22.16 -0.76
CA ALA A 34 12.86 22.36 0.60
C ALA A 34 13.09 21.12 1.49
N SER A 35 12.95 19.92 0.94
CA SER A 35 13.20 18.67 1.66
C SER A 35 14.68 18.50 2.02
N ALA A 36 15.61 18.94 1.17
CA ALA A 36 17.03 18.95 1.48
C ALA A 36 17.36 19.90 2.64
N VAL A 37 16.74 21.09 2.67
CA VAL A 37 16.88 22.04 3.79
C VAL A 37 16.32 21.45 5.09
N THR A 38 15.17 20.79 5.04
CA THR A 38 14.59 20.16 6.23
C THR A 38 15.42 18.98 6.74
N ALA A 39 16.04 18.21 5.84
CA ALA A 39 16.98 17.13 6.19
C ALA A 39 18.23 17.70 6.88
N PHE A 40 18.80 18.76 6.31
CA PHE A 40 19.94 19.46 6.92
C PHE A 40 19.58 20.00 8.32
N ALA A 41 18.44 20.67 8.46
CA ALA A 41 17.99 21.21 9.73
C ALA A 41 17.78 20.12 10.79
N LEU A 42 17.17 18.98 10.41
CA LEU A 42 16.97 17.86 11.31
C LEU A 42 18.30 17.27 11.81
N LEU A 43 19.24 17.00 10.91
CA LEU A 43 20.56 16.46 11.29
C LEU A 43 21.35 17.43 12.19
N ARG A 44 21.29 18.74 11.89
CA ARG A 44 21.90 19.77 12.73
C ARG A 44 21.27 19.87 14.11
N LEU A 45 19.94 19.72 14.19
CA LEU A 45 19.20 19.74 15.44
C LEU A 45 19.52 18.49 16.30
N ILE A 46 19.62 17.30 15.69
CA ILE A 46 20.07 16.09 16.38
C ILE A 46 21.49 16.31 16.94
N GLY A 47 22.42 16.80 16.11
CA GLY A 47 23.78 17.10 16.53
C GLY A 47 23.84 18.11 17.67
N LEU A 48 23.05 19.18 17.60
CA LEU A 48 22.98 20.21 18.65
C LEU A 48 22.53 19.62 20.00
N ILE A 49 21.44 18.84 19.99
CA ILE A 49 20.90 18.23 21.22
C ILE A 49 21.89 17.20 21.78
N THR A 50 22.47 16.34 20.93
CA THR A 50 23.48 15.37 21.38
C THR A 50 24.68 16.07 22.02
N ASN A 51 25.22 17.12 21.39
CA ASN A 51 26.33 17.85 21.92
C ASN A 51 26.01 18.59 23.23
N ALA A 52 24.84 19.20 23.32
CA ALA A 52 24.36 19.87 24.54
C ALA A 52 24.18 18.90 25.70
N VAL A 53 23.58 17.74 25.47
CA VAL A 53 23.25 16.76 26.53
C VAL A 53 24.49 15.96 26.96
N PHE A 54 25.23 15.36 26.04
CA PHE A 54 26.32 14.44 26.37
C PHE A 54 27.68 15.12 26.48
N TYR A 55 27.92 16.17 25.71
CA TYR A 55 29.24 16.81 25.61
C TYR A 55 29.28 18.21 26.22
N GLN A 56 28.16 18.73 26.72
CA GLN A 56 28.05 20.05 27.39
C GLN A 56 28.62 21.19 26.55
N ARG A 57 28.44 21.10 25.22
CA ARG A 57 28.93 22.10 24.28
C ARG A 57 27.86 22.45 23.24
N VAL A 58 27.91 23.65 22.71
CA VAL A 58 27.05 24.10 21.62
C VAL A 58 27.73 23.79 20.30
N SER A 59 27.33 22.71 19.65
CA SER A 59 27.82 22.28 18.33
C SER A 59 26.76 21.54 17.60
N THR A 60 26.65 21.75 16.29
CA THR A 60 25.66 21.07 15.42
C THR A 60 26.28 19.86 14.69
N ARG A 61 27.53 19.51 14.97
CA ARG A 61 28.16 18.31 14.39
C ARG A 61 27.51 17.07 14.93
N LEU A 62 27.21 16.14 14.05
CA LEU A 62 26.64 14.85 14.44
C LEU A 62 27.74 14.02 15.11
N VAL A 63 27.54 13.65 16.37
CA VAL A 63 28.44 12.85 17.19
C VAL A 63 27.66 11.76 17.86
N ALA A 64 28.24 10.56 18.02
CA ALA A 64 27.55 9.46 18.71
C ALA A 64 27.55 9.71 20.23
N PRO A 65 26.43 9.49 20.94
CA PRO A 65 26.40 9.61 22.42
C PRO A 65 27.41 8.71 23.13
N GLY A 66 27.63 7.50 22.58
CA GLY A 66 28.56 6.50 23.16
C GLY A 66 30.02 6.60 22.68
N ALA A 67 30.42 7.68 21.97
CA ALA A 67 31.79 7.83 21.48
C ALA A 67 32.82 8.14 22.58
N GLN A 68 32.38 8.61 23.75
CA GLN A 68 33.20 8.88 24.92
C GLN A 68 32.55 8.30 26.18
N HIS A 69 33.33 8.13 27.22
CA HIS A 69 32.81 7.73 28.53
C HIS A 69 32.05 8.88 29.18
N HIS A 70 30.81 8.61 29.53
CA HIS A 70 29.95 9.52 30.26
C HIS A 70 29.56 8.95 31.63
N SER A 71 29.11 9.83 32.53
CA SER A 71 28.55 9.38 33.81
C SER A 71 27.39 8.41 33.59
N PRO A 72 27.34 7.28 34.33
CA PRO A 72 26.22 6.33 34.26
C PRO A 72 24.84 6.99 34.47
N TRP A 73 24.76 7.99 35.32
CA TRP A 73 23.56 8.78 35.54
C TRP A 73 23.11 9.55 34.31
N LEU A 74 24.06 10.12 33.56
CA LEU A 74 23.73 10.83 32.32
C LEU A 74 23.21 9.87 31.25
N ILE A 75 23.85 8.71 31.09
CA ILE A 75 23.41 7.65 30.16
C ILE A 75 22.00 7.17 30.50
N LEU A 76 21.69 7.04 31.82
CA LEU A 76 20.37 6.57 32.27
C LEU A 76 19.30 7.65 32.16
N LEU A 77 19.58 8.87 32.65
CA LEU A 77 18.55 9.90 32.82
C LEU A 77 18.25 10.70 31.56
N ALA A 78 19.24 10.88 30.67
CA ALA A 78 19.03 11.65 29.45
C ALA A 78 17.91 11.07 28.53
N PRO A 79 17.89 9.75 28.23
CA PRO A 79 16.81 9.17 27.43
C PRO A 79 15.45 9.23 28.14
N ILE A 80 15.39 9.11 29.47
CA ILE A 80 14.15 9.25 30.26
C ILE A 80 13.59 10.65 30.10
N ALA A 81 14.42 11.68 30.30
CA ALA A 81 14.03 13.08 30.13
C ALA A 81 13.59 13.37 28.69
N GLY A 82 14.31 12.87 27.68
CA GLY A 82 13.94 12.97 26.28
C GLY A 82 12.59 12.31 25.99
N GLY A 83 12.37 11.09 26.50
CA GLY A 83 11.11 10.36 26.39
C GLY A 83 9.93 11.10 27.02
N LEU A 84 10.16 11.70 28.21
CA LEU A 84 9.15 12.52 28.89
C LEU A 84 8.76 13.74 28.04
N VAL A 85 9.74 14.48 27.50
CA VAL A 85 9.47 15.63 26.63
C VAL A 85 8.69 15.20 25.37
N VAL A 86 9.09 14.09 24.73
CA VAL A 86 8.35 13.54 23.56
C VAL A 86 6.92 13.16 23.93
N GLY A 87 6.70 12.54 25.10
CA GLY A 87 5.36 12.22 25.59
C GLY A 87 4.48 13.46 25.80
N LEU A 88 5.05 14.51 26.41
CA LEU A 88 4.37 15.81 26.59
C LEU A 88 4.05 16.48 25.24
N MET A 89 5.01 16.48 24.29
CA MET A 89 4.79 17.00 22.93
C MET A 89 3.69 16.23 22.21
N ALA A 90 3.62 14.91 22.37
CA ALA A 90 2.56 14.10 21.79
C ALA A 90 1.18 14.41 22.39
N ARG A 91 1.12 14.58 23.72
CA ARG A 91 -0.12 14.86 24.44
C ARG A 91 -0.72 16.23 24.12
N TYR A 92 0.11 17.27 24.14
CA TYR A 92 -0.35 18.66 24.00
C TYR A 92 -0.18 19.20 22.57
N GLY A 93 0.65 18.59 21.75
CA GLY A 93 0.88 18.99 20.36
C GLY A 93 0.11 18.16 19.34
N SER A 94 0.55 16.93 19.12
CA SER A 94 -0.09 16.00 18.16
C SER A 94 0.30 14.55 18.46
N GLU A 95 -0.67 13.69 18.66
CA GLU A 95 -0.44 12.25 18.85
C GLU A 95 0.27 11.57 17.65
N ARG A 96 0.11 12.13 16.44
CA ARG A 96 0.72 11.62 15.19
C ARG A 96 2.25 11.69 15.17
N ILE A 97 2.90 12.32 16.15
CA ILE A 97 4.37 12.31 16.27
C ILE A 97 4.93 11.03 16.91
N ARG A 98 4.09 10.18 17.50
CA ARG A 98 4.48 8.92 18.12
C ARG A 98 4.91 7.90 17.06
N GLY A 99 5.91 7.06 17.40
CA GLY A 99 6.40 5.99 16.54
C GLY A 99 7.30 6.46 15.41
N HIS A 100 7.46 5.62 14.38
CA HIS A 100 8.54 5.80 13.40
C HIS A 100 8.17 6.64 12.16
N GLY A 101 6.95 7.10 12.01
CA GLY A 101 6.55 8.07 10.97
C GLY A 101 6.12 7.47 9.64
N MET A 102 6.67 6.34 9.20
CA MET A 102 6.30 5.72 7.93
C MET A 102 4.84 5.24 7.86
N PRO A 103 4.29 4.52 8.88
CA PRO A 103 2.88 4.14 8.86
C PRO A 103 1.95 5.35 8.84
N GLU A 104 2.33 6.44 9.49
CA GLU A 104 1.59 7.69 9.49
C GLU A 104 1.57 8.33 8.09
N ALA A 105 2.68 8.24 7.34
CA ALA A 105 2.73 8.67 5.94
C ALA A 105 1.85 7.80 5.04
N ILE A 106 1.94 6.47 5.21
CA ILE A 106 1.11 5.49 4.48
C ILE A 106 -0.39 5.74 4.75
N GLU A 107 -0.76 5.93 6.03
CA GLU A 107 -2.14 6.21 6.41
C GLU A 107 -2.65 7.53 5.79
N ALA A 108 -1.84 8.60 5.82
CA ALA A 108 -2.22 9.87 5.19
C ALA A 108 -2.46 9.73 3.68
N ILE A 109 -1.70 8.84 3.01
CA ILE A 109 -1.87 8.52 1.59
C ILE A 109 -3.17 7.74 1.37
N LEU A 110 -3.46 6.74 2.20
CA LEU A 110 -4.59 5.82 2.01
C LEU A 110 -5.95 6.45 2.36
N THR A 111 -6.04 7.18 3.46
CA THR A 111 -7.33 7.61 4.02
C THR A 111 -7.53 9.12 4.06
N GLY A 112 -6.45 9.89 4.16
CA GLY A 112 -6.51 11.34 4.39
C GLY A 112 -6.46 12.19 3.11
N GLY A 113 -6.60 11.61 1.91
CA GLY A 113 -6.37 12.33 0.65
C GLY A 113 -5.01 13.02 0.62
N SER A 114 -4.01 12.39 1.23
CA SER A 114 -2.61 12.86 1.36
C SER A 114 -2.46 14.22 2.06
N ARG A 115 -3.35 14.53 3.01
CA ARG A 115 -3.27 15.77 3.80
C ARG A 115 -2.49 15.54 5.09
N VAL A 116 -1.45 16.34 5.28
CA VAL A 116 -0.66 16.39 6.52
C VAL A 116 -0.87 17.71 7.20
N ALA A 117 -1.16 17.70 8.50
CA ALA A 117 -1.35 18.91 9.27
C ALA A 117 -0.02 19.66 9.46
N PRO A 118 0.03 20.99 9.29
CA PRO A 118 1.26 21.78 9.44
C PRO A 118 1.96 21.60 10.80
N ARG A 119 1.19 21.40 11.86
CA ARG A 119 1.74 21.13 13.21
C ARG A 119 2.62 19.88 13.23
N VAL A 120 2.27 18.84 12.48
CA VAL A 120 3.05 17.58 12.42
C VAL A 120 4.38 17.80 11.70
N ALA A 121 4.41 18.68 10.67
CA ALA A 121 5.62 19.02 9.94
C ALA A 121 6.74 19.61 10.83
N ILE A 122 6.37 20.29 11.91
CA ILE A 122 7.33 20.89 12.87
C ILE A 122 7.55 19.95 14.06
N LEU A 123 6.47 19.42 14.65
CA LEU A 123 6.56 18.63 15.87
C LEU A 123 7.27 17.29 15.65
N LYS A 124 7.10 16.66 14.48
CA LYS A 124 7.73 15.36 14.19
C LYS A 124 9.26 15.42 14.16
N PRO A 125 9.91 16.33 13.38
CA PRO A 125 11.36 16.43 13.38
C PRO A 125 11.91 16.87 14.74
N VAL A 126 11.25 17.79 15.45
CA VAL A 126 11.69 18.24 16.78
C VAL A 126 11.61 17.11 17.79
N SER A 127 10.49 16.38 17.87
CA SER A 127 10.36 15.25 18.79
C SER A 127 11.37 14.12 18.51
N ALA A 128 11.64 13.86 17.23
CA ALA A 128 12.63 12.87 16.84
C ALA A 128 14.06 13.32 17.16
N ALA A 129 14.37 14.60 16.93
CA ALA A 129 15.67 15.16 17.27
C ALA A 129 15.93 15.12 18.78
N ILE A 130 14.91 15.38 19.61
CA ILE A 130 15.00 15.25 21.07
C ILE A 130 15.22 13.77 21.43
N SER A 131 14.40 12.87 20.91
CA SER A 131 14.50 11.43 21.18
C SER A 131 15.89 10.89 20.84
N ILE A 132 16.36 11.15 19.60
CA ILE A 132 17.65 10.66 19.10
C ILE A 132 18.80 11.36 19.84
N GLY A 133 18.73 12.69 19.99
CA GLY A 133 19.75 13.51 20.60
C GLY A 133 19.99 13.24 22.09
N THR A 134 18.99 12.71 22.79
CA THR A 134 19.09 12.23 24.18
C THR A 134 19.49 10.76 24.31
N GLY A 135 19.91 10.10 23.22
CA GLY A 135 20.42 8.74 23.21
C GLY A 135 19.50 7.71 22.58
N GLY A 136 18.31 8.08 22.09
CA GLY A 136 17.38 7.17 21.44
C GLY A 136 18.01 6.37 20.29
N PRO A 137 17.89 5.03 20.29
CA PRO A 137 18.54 4.14 19.33
C PRO A 137 17.86 4.14 17.96
N PHE A 138 17.51 5.31 17.44
CA PHE A 138 16.69 5.50 16.25
C PHE A 138 17.42 6.24 15.15
N GLY A 139 16.96 6.08 13.92
CA GLY A 139 17.43 6.84 12.77
C GLY A 139 16.59 8.10 12.49
N ALA A 140 17.13 8.97 11.65
CA ALA A 140 16.49 10.21 11.21
C ALA A 140 15.45 9.98 10.08
N GLU A 141 15.35 8.78 9.50
CA GLU A 141 14.70 8.48 8.24
C GLU A 141 13.16 8.63 8.33
N GLY A 142 12.55 8.00 9.33
CA GLY A 142 11.10 8.11 9.54
C GLY A 142 10.66 9.55 9.73
N PRO A 143 11.31 10.31 10.62
CA PRO A 143 11.07 11.74 10.78
C PRO A 143 11.24 12.54 9.49
N ILE A 144 12.28 12.28 8.68
CA ILE A 144 12.50 13.05 7.44
C ILE A 144 11.49 12.70 6.35
N ILE A 145 11.08 11.42 6.23
CA ILE A 145 10.01 11.00 5.33
C ILE A 145 8.72 11.75 5.66
N MET A 146 8.35 11.81 6.94
CA MET A 146 7.16 12.55 7.37
C MET A 146 7.31 14.06 7.17
N THR A 147 8.47 14.63 7.45
CA THR A 147 8.70 16.08 7.34
C THR A 147 8.76 16.53 5.88
N GLY A 148 9.56 15.85 5.05
CA GLY A 148 9.62 16.11 3.61
C GLY A 148 8.25 15.87 2.94
N GLY A 149 7.58 14.77 3.32
CA GLY A 149 6.22 14.50 2.86
C GLY A 149 5.21 15.57 3.29
N ALA A 150 5.34 16.09 4.50
CA ALA A 150 4.50 17.19 4.98
C ALA A 150 4.73 18.48 4.18
N VAL A 151 5.99 18.81 3.84
CA VAL A 151 6.31 19.96 2.98
C VAL A 151 5.60 19.81 1.62
N GLY A 152 5.74 18.66 0.96
CA GLY A 152 5.06 18.39 -0.31
C GLY A 152 3.53 18.47 -0.21
N SER A 153 2.96 17.87 0.86
CA SER A 153 1.53 17.89 1.12
C SER A 153 0.99 19.31 1.39
N ILE A 154 1.69 20.10 2.20
CA ILE A 154 1.28 21.48 2.54
C ILE A 154 1.32 22.36 1.29
N LEU A 155 2.38 22.26 0.48
CA LEU A 155 2.48 23.03 -0.76
C LEU A 155 1.35 22.66 -1.72
N ALA A 156 1.04 21.36 -1.84
CA ALA A 156 -0.09 20.88 -2.65
C ALA A 156 -1.46 21.37 -2.12
N GLN A 157 -1.61 21.50 -0.80
CA GLN A 157 -2.83 22.05 -0.19
C GLN A 157 -2.97 23.55 -0.47
N LEU A 158 -1.88 24.31 -0.39
CA LEU A 158 -1.87 25.75 -0.72
C LEU A 158 -2.24 26.00 -2.19
N LEU A 159 -1.76 25.14 -3.10
CA LEU A 159 -2.05 25.20 -4.52
C LEU A 159 -3.40 24.56 -4.89
N ARG A 160 -4.16 24.04 -3.90
CA ARG A 160 -5.48 23.38 -4.08
C ARG A 160 -5.46 22.26 -5.13
N LEU A 161 -4.40 21.44 -5.13
CA LEU A 161 -4.23 20.32 -6.04
C LEU A 161 -5.14 19.15 -5.67
N SER A 162 -5.39 18.27 -6.66
CA SER A 162 -6.16 17.03 -6.48
C SER A 162 -5.52 16.07 -5.47
N ALA A 163 -6.26 15.07 -5.00
CA ALA A 163 -5.75 14.08 -4.05
C ALA A 163 -4.56 13.30 -4.62
N ASP A 164 -4.62 12.88 -5.90
CA ASP A 164 -3.54 12.17 -6.59
C ASP A 164 -2.27 13.02 -6.75
N GLU A 165 -2.43 14.30 -7.14
CA GLU A 165 -1.31 15.24 -7.27
C GLU A 165 -0.68 15.53 -5.91
N ARG A 166 -1.50 15.64 -4.86
CA ARG A 166 -1.03 15.80 -3.48
C ARG A 166 -0.31 14.57 -2.98
N LYS A 167 -0.79 13.36 -3.29
CA LYS A 167 -0.09 12.09 -3.05
C LYS A 167 1.30 12.12 -3.69
N THR A 168 1.36 12.48 -4.96
CA THR A 168 2.62 12.57 -5.72
C THR A 168 3.61 13.53 -5.09
N LEU A 169 3.17 14.74 -4.69
CA LEU A 169 4.04 15.73 -4.04
C LEU A 169 4.44 15.37 -2.62
N LEU A 170 3.54 14.71 -1.84
CA LEU A 170 3.89 14.15 -0.53
C LEU A 170 5.01 13.14 -0.68
N VAL A 171 4.88 12.19 -1.61
CA VAL A 171 5.89 11.16 -1.85
C VAL A 171 7.17 11.76 -2.42
N ALA A 172 7.08 12.76 -3.29
CA ALA A 172 8.22 13.52 -3.81
C ALA A 172 9.03 14.18 -2.68
N GLY A 173 8.35 14.77 -1.71
CA GLY A 173 9.00 15.37 -0.53
C GLY A 173 9.62 14.33 0.39
N ALA A 174 8.92 13.21 0.63
CA ALA A 174 9.43 12.11 1.44
C ALA A 174 10.70 11.48 0.85
N ALA A 175 10.68 11.18 -0.45
CA ALA A 175 11.82 10.62 -1.17
C ALA A 175 12.98 11.62 -1.28
N GLY A 176 12.68 12.90 -1.56
CA GLY A 176 13.68 13.98 -1.58
C GLY A 176 14.37 14.14 -0.23
N GLY A 177 13.62 14.07 0.88
CA GLY A 177 14.20 14.10 2.22
C GLY A 177 15.12 12.91 2.52
N MET A 178 14.74 11.71 2.10
CA MET A 178 15.58 10.51 2.19
C MET A 178 16.87 10.65 1.39
N ALA A 179 16.77 11.07 0.13
CA ALA A 179 17.92 11.27 -0.74
C ALA A 179 18.90 12.30 -0.17
N ALA A 180 18.39 13.39 0.38
CA ALA A 180 19.20 14.42 1.02
C ALA A 180 19.87 13.91 2.30
N THR A 181 19.20 13.05 3.08
CA THR A 181 19.78 12.53 4.33
C THR A 181 20.91 11.54 4.06
N PHE A 182 20.72 10.62 3.11
CA PHE A 182 21.60 9.47 2.91
C PHE A 182 22.52 9.54 1.68
N ASN A 183 22.36 10.55 0.83
CA ASN A 183 23.02 10.56 -0.48
C ASN A 183 22.71 9.32 -1.33
N ALA A 184 21.47 8.87 -1.28
CA ALA A 184 21.02 7.64 -1.91
C ALA A 184 19.81 7.92 -2.82
N PRO A 185 20.00 8.58 -3.98
CA PRO A 185 18.91 8.99 -4.86
C PRO A 185 18.15 7.83 -5.45
N MET A 186 18.80 6.79 -5.99
CA MET A 186 18.13 5.66 -6.60
C MET A 186 17.31 4.86 -5.57
N ALA A 187 17.91 4.59 -4.41
CA ALA A 187 17.21 3.91 -3.32
C ALA A 187 16.02 4.71 -2.82
N SER A 188 16.10 6.04 -2.79
CA SER A 188 14.98 6.91 -2.38
C SER A 188 13.82 6.87 -3.39
N VAL A 189 14.09 6.79 -4.69
CA VAL A 189 13.07 6.60 -5.73
C VAL A 189 12.46 5.21 -5.61
N LEU A 190 13.27 4.16 -5.41
CA LEU A 190 12.77 2.80 -5.23
C LEU A 190 11.92 2.67 -3.96
N LEU A 191 12.35 3.26 -2.85
CA LEU A 191 11.57 3.33 -1.62
C LEU A 191 10.22 4.02 -1.83
N ALA A 192 10.22 5.11 -2.60
CA ALA A 192 8.97 5.79 -2.94
C ALA A 192 8.01 4.87 -3.71
N VAL A 193 8.51 4.10 -4.67
CA VAL A 193 7.70 3.16 -5.46
C VAL A 193 7.27 1.96 -4.62
N GLU A 194 8.21 1.28 -3.95
CA GLU A 194 7.93 0.06 -3.20
C GLU A 194 7.09 0.28 -1.93
N LEU A 195 7.13 1.49 -1.31
CA LEU A 195 6.54 1.71 0.02
C LEU A 195 5.49 2.80 0.11
N LEU A 196 5.46 3.78 -0.81
CA LEU A 196 4.63 4.97 -0.64
C LEU A 196 3.66 5.23 -1.79
N LEU A 197 4.10 5.07 -3.05
CA LEU A 197 3.25 5.33 -4.22
C LEU A 197 2.19 4.25 -4.41
N PHE A 198 2.53 2.98 -4.15
CA PHE A 198 1.70 1.81 -4.46
C PHE A 198 1.27 1.77 -5.94
N GLU A 199 2.02 2.42 -6.81
CA GLU A 199 1.81 2.43 -8.26
C GLU A 199 3.12 2.72 -9.00
N TRP A 200 3.23 2.17 -10.21
CA TRP A 200 4.34 2.48 -11.13
C TRP A 200 3.76 3.21 -12.34
N ARG A 201 3.58 4.53 -12.21
CA ARG A 201 3.00 5.36 -13.28
C ARG A 201 3.88 6.57 -13.56
N PRO A 202 4.13 6.92 -14.84
CA PRO A 202 4.95 8.07 -15.21
C PRO A 202 4.50 9.39 -14.57
N ARG A 203 3.20 9.59 -14.42
CA ARG A 203 2.61 10.79 -13.80
C ARG A 203 3.06 11.02 -12.35
N SER A 204 3.37 9.95 -11.62
CA SER A 204 3.84 10.00 -10.21
C SER A 204 5.36 9.84 -10.15
N PHE A 205 5.92 8.97 -11.00
CA PHE A 205 7.34 8.67 -11.02
C PHE A 205 8.21 9.87 -11.44
N ILE A 206 7.82 10.60 -12.50
CA ILE A 206 8.59 11.73 -13.04
C ILE A 206 8.76 12.85 -11.98
N PRO A 207 7.68 13.36 -11.32
CA PRO A 207 7.83 14.38 -10.29
C PRO A 207 8.65 13.91 -9.08
N VAL A 208 8.48 12.64 -8.65
CA VAL A 208 9.26 12.07 -7.52
C VAL A 208 10.74 12.02 -7.86
N THR A 209 11.11 11.51 -9.03
CA THR A 209 12.51 11.43 -9.47
C THR A 209 13.13 12.82 -9.62
N ALA A 210 12.39 13.79 -10.17
CA ALA A 210 12.84 15.17 -10.28
C ALA A 210 13.10 15.82 -8.91
N SER A 211 12.21 15.59 -7.93
CA SER A 211 12.38 16.04 -6.54
C SER A 211 13.63 15.44 -5.91
N VAL A 212 13.84 14.13 -6.06
CA VAL A 212 15.00 13.41 -5.54
C VAL A 212 16.30 13.94 -6.15
N ALA A 213 16.34 14.17 -7.46
CA ALA A 213 17.51 14.72 -8.15
C ALA A 213 17.90 16.10 -7.60
N VAL A 214 16.93 17.02 -7.47
CA VAL A 214 17.19 18.35 -6.90
C VAL A 214 17.60 18.25 -5.42
N ALA A 215 16.94 17.39 -4.64
CA ALA A 215 17.30 17.20 -3.24
C ALA A 215 18.75 16.72 -3.07
N THR A 216 19.19 15.79 -3.94
CA THR A 216 20.56 15.28 -3.95
C THR A 216 21.57 16.37 -4.36
N ILE A 217 21.24 17.18 -5.36
CA ILE A 217 22.08 18.33 -5.76
C ILE A 217 22.20 19.32 -4.61
N CYS A 218 21.09 19.73 -4.00
CA CYS A 218 21.10 20.65 -2.85
C CYS A 218 21.87 20.08 -1.66
N ARG A 219 21.76 18.77 -1.42
CA ARG A 219 22.54 18.09 -0.38
C ARG A 219 24.03 18.27 -0.58
N GLY A 220 24.51 18.18 -1.82
CA GLY A 220 25.93 18.37 -2.14
C GLY A 220 26.51 19.68 -1.58
N PHE A 221 25.74 20.76 -1.60
CA PHE A 221 26.12 22.06 -1.03
C PHE A 221 25.98 22.13 0.51
N LEU A 222 25.01 21.38 1.09
CA LEU A 222 24.68 21.47 2.50
C LEU A 222 25.43 20.46 3.38
N LEU A 223 25.59 19.22 2.89
CA LEU A 223 26.07 18.05 3.65
C LEU A 223 27.27 17.35 2.98
N GLY A 224 27.63 17.73 1.74
CA GLY A 224 28.71 17.11 0.98
C GLY A 224 28.21 16.04 0.00
N THR A 225 29.11 15.62 -0.93
CA THR A 225 28.77 14.76 -2.08
C THR A 225 29.25 13.30 -1.95
N GLY A 226 30.12 12.99 -0.99
CA GLY A 226 30.67 11.63 -0.81
C GLY A 226 29.68 10.61 -0.28
N PRO A 227 29.97 9.29 -0.44
CA PRO A 227 29.25 8.23 0.23
C PRO A 227 29.33 8.40 1.74
N ILE A 228 28.32 7.92 2.46
CA ILE A 228 28.34 8.03 3.93
C ILE A 228 29.29 6.99 4.54
N PHE A 229 29.38 5.82 3.95
CA PHE A 229 30.21 4.70 4.40
C PHE A 229 31.05 4.15 3.25
N PRO A 230 32.12 4.83 2.81
CA PRO A 230 32.91 4.37 1.68
C PRO A 230 33.60 3.04 2.00
N VAL A 231 33.31 2.04 1.17
CA VAL A 231 33.98 0.73 1.21
C VAL A 231 34.86 0.62 -0.03
N THR A 232 36.14 0.33 0.15
CA THR A 232 37.04 0.04 -0.95
C THR A 232 37.19 -1.47 -1.12
N ALA A 233 36.34 -2.04 -2.00
CA ALA A 233 36.48 -3.44 -2.39
C ALA A 233 37.68 -3.62 -3.30
N THR A 234 38.63 -4.45 -2.87
CA THR A 234 39.84 -4.78 -3.64
C THR A 234 39.67 -5.99 -4.54
N VAL A 235 38.60 -6.78 -4.30
CA VAL A 235 38.33 -8.05 -4.98
C VAL A 235 36.85 -8.17 -5.33
N ARG A 236 36.55 -8.65 -6.55
CA ARG A 236 35.17 -9.01 -6.92
C ARG A 236 34.75 -10.31 -6.23
N PRO A 237 33.55 -10.39 -5.65
CA PRO A 237 33.04 -11.62 -5.05
C PRO A 237 32.95 -12.75 -6.08
N GLY A 238 33.53 -13.91 -5.78
CA GLY A 238 33.42 -15.11 -6.61
C GLY A 238 32.05 -15.79 -6.43
N ALA A 239 31.75 -16.76 -7.30
CA ALA A 239 30.47 -17.48 -7.30
C ALA A 239 30.14 -18.13 -5.93
N ALA A 240 31.15 -18.71 -5.26
CA ALA A 240 30.98 -19.30 -3.93
C ALA A 240 30.58 -18.25 -2.87
N ALA A 241 31.21 -17.08 -2.88
CA ALA A 241 30.88 -16.00 -1.97
C ALA A 241 29.45 -15.48 -2.22
N ILE A 242 29.04 -15.36 -3.50
CA ILE A 242 27.66 -14.98 -3.88
C ILE A 242 26.65 -16.02 -3.36
N ALA A 243 26.91 -17.30 -3.55
CA ALA A 243 26.02 -18.36 -3.06
C ALA A 243 25.93 -18.35 -1.52
N LEU A 244 27.04 -18.15 -0.83
CA LEU A 244 27.08 -18.10 0.63
C LEU A 244 26.32 -16.90 1.22
N THR A 245 26.03 -15.83 0.45
CA THR A 245 25.19 -14.72 0.94
C THR A 245 23.73 -15.14 1.17
N LEU A 246 23.34 -16.34 0.73
CA LEU A 246 22.08 -16.94 1.12
C LEU A 246 21.97 -17.12 2.65
N LEU A 247 23.09 -17.39 3.34
CA LEU A 247 23.10 -17.57 4.80
C LEU A 247 22.69 -16.29 5.53
N PRO A 248 23.42 -15.14 5.40
CA PRO A 248 22.97 -13.88 5.98
C PRO A 248 21.59 -13.43 5.46
N GLY A 249 21.18 -13.89 4.27
CA GLY A 249 19.81 -13.68 3.80
C GLY A 249 18.77 -14.40 4.66
N VAL A 250 18.92 -15.70 4.87
CA VAL A 250 17.98 -16.50 5.68
C VAL A 250 18.00 -16.04 7.14
N THR A 251 19.16 -15.91 7.76
CA THR A 251 19.30 -15.48 9.16
C THR A 251 18.84 -14.04 9.36
N GLY A 252 19.13 -13.13 8.42
CA GLY A 252 18.64 -11.77 8.40
C GLY A 252 17.11 -11.70 8.28
N GLY A 253 16.50 -12.59 7.48
CA GLY A 253 15.05 -12.75 7.40
C GLY A 253 14.44 -13.21 8.74
N LEU A 254 15.06 -14.18 9.41
CA LEU A 254 14.64 -14.63 10.75
C LEU A 254 14.80 -13.53 11.80
N LEU A 255 15.89 -12.77 11.76
CA LEU A 255 16.11 -11.64 12.64
C LEU A 255 15.09 -10.53 12.41
N ALA A 256 14.72 -10.26 11.14
CA ALA A 256 13.66 -9.33 10.78
C ALA A 256 12.29 -9.72 11.38
N ILE A 257 11.98 -11.03 11.38
CA ILE A 257 10.78 -11.58 12.01
C ILE A 257 10.82 -11.38 13.52
N ALA A 258 11.94 -11.75 14.16
CA ALA A 258 12.11 -11.61 15.62
C ALA A 258 12.02 -10.14 16.04
N ALA A 259 12.71 -9.24 15.36
CA ALA A 259 12.68 -7.80 15.63
C ALA A 259 11.28 -7.20 15.45
N THR A 260 10.57 -7.56 14.38
CA THR A 260 9.17 -7.15 14.16
C THR A 260 8.27 -7.67 15.27
N GLY A 261 8.39 -8.94 15.63
CA GLY A 261 7.64 -9.55 16.74
C GLY A 261 7.87 -8.84 18.07
N LEU A 262 9.13 -8.52 18.39
CA LEU A 262 9.49 -7.79 19.62
C LEU A 262 8.86 -6.39 19.67
N VAL A 263 8.86 -5.65 18.55
CA VAL A 263 8.23 -4.31 18.49
C VAL A 263 6.75 -4.40 18.83
N TYR A 264 6.02 -5.35 18.23
CA TYR A 264 4.58 -5.46 18.45
C TYR A 264 4.21 -6.13 19.77
N LEU A 265 5.05 -7.04 20.25
CA LEU A 265 4.92 -7.59 21.63
C LEU A 265 5.09 -6.46 22.67
N ALA A 266 6.07 -5.57 22.46
CA ALA A 266 6.26 -4.41 23.32
C ALA A 266 5.08 -3.44 23.23
N GLU A 267 4.58 -3.13 22.03
CA GLU A 267 3.40 -2.27 21.85
C GLU A 267 2.18 -2.85 22.57
N ASP A 268 1.93 -4.16 22.44
CA ASP A 268 0.85 -4.86 23.14
C ASP A 268 1.06 -4.86 24.66
N GLY A 269 2.31 -4.97 25.13
CA GLY A 269 2.68 -4.85 26.54
C GLY A 269 2.37 -3.45 27.09
N PHE A 270 2.80 -2.41 26.38
CA PHE A 270 2.51 -1.03 26.78
C PHE A 270 1.01 -0.71 26.81
N ASN A 271 0.24 -1.25 25.85
CA ASN A 271 -1.22 -1.08 25.80
C ASN A 271 -1.95 -1.70 27.01
N ARG A 272 -1.32 -2.66 27.72
CA ARG A 272 -1.88 -3.27 28.95
C ARG A 272 -1.51 -2.54 30.23
N LEU A 273 -0.59 -1.57 30.17
CA LEU A 273 -0.19 -0.82 31.35
C LEU A 273 -1.32 0.08 31.85
N PRO A 274 -1.62 0.09 33.16
CA PRO A 274 -2.69 0.91 33.75
C PRO A 274 -2.28 2.38 33.92
N ILE A 275 -1.41 2.90 33.06
CA ILE A 275 -0.90 4.27 33.07
C ILE A 275 -1.18 4.94 31.73
N HIS A 276 -1.39 6.25 31.78
CA HIS A 276 -1.65 7.02 30.57
C HIS A 276 -0.49 6.94 29.58
N TRP A 277 -0.79 6.74 28.29
CA TRP A 277 0.18 6.54 27.22
C TRP A 277 1.23 7.66 27.10
N MET A 278 0.98 8.85 27.63
CA MET A 278 1.92 9.98 27.65
C MET A 278 3.23 9.63 28.37
N TRP A 279 3.19 8.71 29.35
CA TRP A 279 4.33 8.28 30.14
C TRP A 279 5.13 7.14 29.48
N TRP A 280 4.56 6.44 28.50
CA TRP A 280 5.21 5.30 27.86
C TRP A 280 6.56 5.63 27.22
N PRO A 281 6.74 6.79 26.51
CA PRO A 281 8.06 7.15 25.99
C PRO A 281 9.12 7.36 27.07
N ALA A 282 8.76 7.78 28.28
CA ALA A 282 9.71 7.89 29.40
C ALA A 282 10.15 6.49 29.90
N ILE A 283 9.24 5.51 29.94
CA ILE A 283 9.59 4.10 30.22
C ILE A 283 10.46 3.55 29.09
N GLY A 284 10.15 3.86 27.82
CA GLY A 284 11.03 3.56 26.69
C GLY A 284 12.41 4.17 26.86
N GLY A 285 12.50 5.41 27.37
CA GLY A 285 13.73 6.08 27.74
C GLY A 285 14.52 5.34 28.84
N LEU A 286 13.85 4.80 29.85
CA LEU A 286 14.49 3.97 30.88
C LEU A 286 15.11 2.71 30.26
N ILE A 287 14.40 2.02 29.38
CA ILE A 287 14.91 0.84 28.66
C ILE A 287 16.14 1.21 27.82
N ILE A 288 16.10 2.35 27.13
CA ILE A 288 17.25 2.89 26.36
C ILE A 288 18.44 3.15 27.29
N GLY A 289 18.20 3.81 28.42
CA GLY A 289 19.25 4.12 29.40
C GLY A 289 19.91 2.87 29.98
N LEU A 290 19.12 1.88 30.38
CA LEU A 290 19.62 0.59 30.87
C LEU A 290 20.47 -0.15 29.83
N GLY A 291 20.02 -0.19 28.57
CA GLY A 291 20.82 -0.77 27.49
C GLY A 291 22.08 0.05 27.18
N GLY A 292 22.00 1.37 27.29
CA GLY A 292 23.17 2.26 27.15
C GLY A 292 24.23 2.09 28.24
N LEU A 293 23.86 1.65 29.44
CA LEU A 293 24.82 1.26 30.48
C LEU A 293 25.53 -0.05 30.12
N ALA A 294 24.85 -0.99 29.45
CA ALA A 294 25.44 -2.24 28.99
C ALA A 294 26.33 -2.04 27.74
N GLU A 295 25.84 -1.28 26.76
CA GLU A 295 26.57 -0.98 25.52
C GLU A 295 26.30 0.49 25.09
N PRO A 296 27.17 1.44 25.51
CA PRO A 296 26.99 2.86 25.20
C PRO A 296 26.93 3.15 23.69
N ARG A 297 27.62 2.37 22.86
CA ARG A 297 27.64 2.53 21.40
C ARG A 297 26.33 2.12 20.73
N ALA A 298 25.42 1.45 21.45
CA ALA A 298 24.07 1.19 20.98
C ALA A 298 23.16 2.44 20.99
N LEU A 299 23.55 3.52 21.68
CA LEU A 299 22.79 4.77 21.74
C LEU A 299 22.92 5.59 20.46
N GLY A 300 21.90 6.40 20.20
CA GLY A 300 21.82 7.33 19.05
C GLY A 300 21.73 6.63 17.71
N VAL A 301 22.04 7.35 16.63
CA VAL A 301 21.92 6.87 15.23
C VAL A 301 22.92 5.74 14.95
N GLY A 302 24.18 5.87 15.42
CA GLY A 302 25.21 4.83 15.33
C GLY A 302 25.94 4.75 13.99
N TYR A 303 26.08 5.85 13.26
CA TYR A 303 26.81 5.86 11.97
C TYR A 303 28.29 5.46 12.12
N ASP A 304 28.91 5.82 13.23
CA ASP A 304 30.30 5.43 13.58
C ASP A 304 30.45 3.91 13.76
N VAL A 305 29.43 3.25 14.28
CA VAL A 305 29.40 1.78 14.44
C VAL A 305 29.18 1.11 13.08
N ILE A 306 28.28 1.65 12.25
CA ILE A 306 28.07 1.14 10.88
C ILE A 306 29.40 1.22 10.09
N ASP A 307 30.14 2.33 10.19
CA ASP A 307 31.47 2.47 9.56
C ASP A 307 32.47 1.42 10.07
N GLN A 308 32.50 1.16 11.38
CA GLN A 308 33.35 0.12 11.95
C GLN A 308 33.02 -1.29 11.48
N LEU A 309 31.73 -1.62 11.35
CA LEU A 309 31.26 -2.91 10.82
C LEU A 309 31.64 -3.08 9.34
N LEU A 310 31.44 -2.05 8.53
CA LEU A 310 31.72 -2.07 7.09
C LEU A 310 33.21 -2.01 6.76
N THR A 311 34.04 -1.46 7.66
CA THR A 311 35.50 -1.45 7.50
C THR A 311 36.20 -2.63 8.19
N GLY A 312 35.44 -3.55 8.80
CA GLY A 312 35.95 -4.74 9.48
C GLY A 312 36.73 -4.43 10.76
N ARG A 313 36.58 -3.21 11.33
CA ARG A 313 37.24 -2.77 12.57
C ARG A 313 36.45 -3.05 13.85
N ALA A 314 35.24 -3.58 13.71
CA ALA A 314 34.36 -3.91 14.84
C ALA A 314 34.90 -5.13 15.60
N THR A 315 35.00 -5.00 16.94
CA THR A 315 35.38 -6.11 17.83
C THR A 315 34.17 -7.06 18.04
N LEU A 316 34.47 -8.32 18.41
CA LEU A 316 33.39 -9.29 18.70
C LEU A 316 32.45 -8.79 19.80
N SER A 317 32.97 -8.12 20.83
CA SER A 317 32.14 -7.58 21.91
C SER A 317 31.19 -6.49 21.40
N LEU A 318 31.67 -5.60 20.52
CA LEU A 318 30.82 -4.60 19.88
C LEU A 318 29.75 -5.22 18.97
N ILE A 319 30.14 -6.22 18.17
CA ILE A 319 29.20 -6.95 17.27
C ILE A 319 28.08 -7.58 18.09
N LEU A 320 28.40 -8.31 19.16
CA LEU A 320 27.40 -8.94 20.05
C LEU A 320 26.58 -7.90 20.82
N GLY A 321 27.23 -6.84 21.32
CA GLY A 321 26.57 -5.73 22.00
C GLY A 321 25.52 -5.07 21.11
N ILE A 322 25.88 -4.76 19.85
CA ILE A 322 24.93 -4.18 18.90
C ILE A 322 23.84 -5.19 18.53
N LEU A 323 24.18 -6.41 18.19
CA LEU A 323 23.20 -7.41 17.78
C LEU A 323 22.13 -7.67 18.87
N ILE A 324 22.54 -7.72 20.15
CA ILE A 324 21.63 -8.00 21.26
C ILE A 324 21.03 -6.73 21.84
N VAL A 325 21.91 -5.83 22.34
CA VAL A 325 21.44 -4.64 23.08
C VAL A 325 20.68 -3.67 22.19
N LYS A 326 21.22 -3.35 20.99
CA LYS A 326 20.53 -2.44 20.05
C LYS A 326 19.18 -3.00 19.62
N THR A 327 19.11 -4.30 19.32
CA THR A 327 17.84 -4.96 18.93
C THR A 327 16.79 -4.84 20.05
N LEU A 328 17.17 -5.12 21.28
CA LEU A 328 16.27 -5.04 22.42
C LEU A 328 15.81 -3.60 22.71
N ILE A 329 16.76 -2.66 22.88
CA ILE A 329 16.39 -1.29 23.24
C ILE A 329 15.62 -0.59 22.12
N TRP A 330 15.96 -0.84 20.86
CA TRP A 330 15.23 -0.30 19.72
C TRP A 330 13.80 -0.87 19.64
N SER A 331 13.65 -2.18 19.67
CA SER A 331 12.33 -2.82 19.54
C SER A 331 11.39 -2.42 20.69
N LEU A 332 11.87 -2.50 21.94
CA LEU A 332 11.06 -2.20 23.12
C LEU A 332 10.70 -0.72 23.22
N SER A 333 11.67 0.18 22.95
CA SER A 333 11.41 1.62 23.01
C SER A 333 10.54 2.10 21.83
N LEU A 334 10.64 1.49 20.64
CA LEU A 334 9.75 1.80 19.53
C LEU A 334 8.30 1.42 19.87
N GLY A 335 8.09 0.27 20.52
CA GLY A 335 6.79 -0.18 21.02
C GLY A 335 6.18 0.77 22.06
N SER A 336 6.99 1.53 22.82
CA SER A 336 6.50 2.55 23.75
C SER A 336 5.89 3.79 23.04
N GLY A 337 6.03 3.90 21.74
CA GLY A 337 5.58 5.06 20.98
C GLY A 337 6.57 6.23 20.99
N THR A 338 7.83 6.00 21.33
CA THR A 338 8.93 6.98 21.20
C THR A 338 9.11 7.37 19.73
N SER A 339 9.47 8.63 19.48
CA SER A 339 9.63 9.17 18.12
C SER A 339 11.00 8.87 17.54
N GLY A 340 11.09 8.15 16.40
CA GLY A 340 12.39 7.88 15.74
C GLY A 340 12.23 6.92 14.56
N GLY A 341 13.28 6.79 13.71
CA GLY A 341 13.27 5.97 12.50
C GLY A 341 13.67 4.51 12.73
N VAL A 342 13.44 3.69 11.70
CA VAL A 342 13.65 2.23 11.70
C VAL A 342 14.89 1.82 10.92
N LEU A 343 15.28 2.57 9.86
CA LEU A 343 16.31 2.13 8.91
C LEU A 343 17.70 2.02 9.56
N ALA A 344 18.24 3.10 10.17
CA ALA A 344 19.58 3.07 10.73
C ALA A 344 19.77 1.98 11.79
N PRO A 345 18.85 1.76 12.73
CA PRO A 345 18.92 0.61 13.63
C PRO A 345 18.96 -0.72 12.90
N THR A 346 18.12 -0.92 11.88
CA THR A 346 18.10 -2.18 11.09
C THR A 346 19.41 -2.39 10.31
N PHE A 347 20.05 -1.30 9.84
CA PHE A 347 21.37 -1.36 9.26
C PHE A 347 22.44 -1.83 10.26
N MET A 348 22.47 -1.22 11.44
CA MET A 348 23.43 -1.64 12.46
C MET A 348 23.24 -3.10 12.87
N ILE A 349 22.03 -3.50 13.13
CA ILE A 349 21.67 -4.86 13.56
C ILE A 349 22.02 -5.86 12.46
N GLY A 350 21.64 -5.55 11.20
CA GLY A 350 21.97 -6.38 10.04
C GLY A 350 23.46 -6.46 9.77
N GLY A 351 24.16 -5.32 9.82
CA GLY A 351 25.60 -5.28 9.69
C GLY A 351 26.35 -6.07 10.78
N ALA A 352 25.85 -6.01 12.03
CA ALA A 352 26.41 -6.79 13.14
C ALA A 352 26.16 -8.31 12.94
N LEU A 353 24.97 -8.72 12.47
CA LEU A 353 24.70 -10.12 12.14
C LEU A 353 25.65 -10.64 11.06
N GLY A 354 25.74 -9.93 9.92
CA GLY A 354 26.63 -10.33 8.86
C GLY A 354 28.12 -10.30 9.25
N ALA A 355 28.54 -9.33 10.07
CA ALA A 355 29.91 -9.30 10.61
C ALA A 355 30.17 -10.50 11.53
N LEU A 356 29.22 -10.92 12.36
CA LEU A 356 29.32 -12.11 13.22
C LEU A 356 29.47 -13.38 12.36
N GLU A 357 28.64 -13.55 11.34
CA GLU A 357 28.71 -14.68 10.42
C GLU A 357 30.02 -14.67 9.62
N GLY A 358 30.52 -13.51 9.27
CA GLY A 358 31.77 -13.31 8.59
C GLY A 358 33.00 -13.82 9.35
N LEU A 359 32.91 -14.06 10.66
CA LEU A 359 33.97 -14.69 11.45
C LEU A 359 34.16 -16.17 11.10
N ALA A 360 33.09 -16.83 10.66
CA ALA A 360 33.09 -18.25 10.29
C ALA A 360 33.09 -18.46 8.76
N LEU A 361 32.77 -17.43 7.97
CA LEU A 361 32.70 -17.53 6.51
C LEU A 361 34.01 -17.17 5.84
N PRO A 362 34.27 -17.63 4.58
CA PRO A 362 35.49 -17.29 3.86
C PRO A 362 35.69 -15.78 3.72
N HIS A 363 36.92 -15.34 3.92
CA HIS A 363 37.24 -13.92 3.75
C HIS A 363 37.15 -13.51 2.27
N VAL A 364 36.39 -12.43 1.99
CA VAL A 364 36.31 -11.81 0.65
C VAL A 364 37.07 -10.47 0.67
N PHE A 365 36.53 -9.51 1.41
CA PHE A 365 37.20 -8.26 1.81
C PHE A 365 36.56 -7.77 3.10
N ALA A 366 37.22 -6.79 3.76
CA ALA A 366 36.72 -6.26 5.02
C ALA A 366 35.35 -5.62 4.86
N GLY A 367 34.37 -6.06 5.67
CA GLY A 367 32.98 -5.57 5.64
C GLY A 367 32.04 -6.24 4.65
N PHE A 368 32.49 -7.15 3.78
CA PHE A 368 31.62 -7.82 2.80
C PHE A 368 30.40 -8.51 3.45
N TRP A 369 30.64 -9.30 4.47
CA TRP A 369 29.55 -10.01 5.17
C TRP A 369 28.65 -9.04 5.95
N ALA A 370 29.23 -7.96 6.51
CA ALA A 370 28.42 -6.90 7.13
C ALA A 370 27.49 -6.22 6.11
N MET A 371 27.97 -5.94 4.89
CA MET A 371 27.12 -5.43 3.80
C MET A 371 25.99 -6.40 3.45
N ALA A 372 26.29 -7.70 3.36
CA ALA A 372 25.28 -8.72 3.08
C ALA A 372 24.19 -8.77 4.15
N GLY A 373 24.58 -8.78 5.43
CA GLY A 373 23.65 -8.75 6.55
C GLY A 373 22.82 -7.45 6.61
N LEU A 374 23.45 -6.31 6.33
CA LEU A 374 22.76 -5.00 6.24
C LEU A 374 21.66 -5.01 5.18
N SER A 375 22.00 -5.45 3.96
CA SER A 375 21.04 -5.56 2.85
C SER A 375 19.92 -6.57 3.15
N ALA A 376 20.27 -7.72 3.76
CA ALA A 376 19.35 -8.77 4.13
C ALA A 376 18.30 -8.30 5.15
N VAL A 377 18.74 -7.76 6.28
CA VAL A 377 17.83 -7.34 7.36
C VAL A 377 16.93 -6.20 6.90
N LEU A 378 17.46 -5.26 6.12
CA LEU A 378 16.63 -4.19 5.53
C LEU A 378 15.57 -4.76 4.60
N GLY A 379 15.96 -5.64 3.67
CA GLY A 379 15.05 -6.31 2.74
C GLY A 379 13.94 -7.10 3.47
N GLY A 380 14.29 -7.78 4.56
CA GLY A 380 13.35 -8.56 5.39
C GLY A 380 12.39 -7.71 6.22
N VAL A 381 12.89 -6.68 6.91
CA VAL A 381 12.09 -5.80 7.80
C VAL A 381 11.13 -4.92 7.01
N MET A 382 11.62 -4.29 5.94
CA MET A 382 10.83 -3.35 5.14
C MET A 382 9.99 -4.05 4.08
N ARG A 383 10.36 -5.27 3.71
CA ARG A 383 9.84 -6.00 2.55
C ARG A 383 9.95 -5.19 1.25
N SER A 384 11.09 -4.59 1.07
CA SER A 384 11.48 -3.79 -0.08
C SER A 384 12.89 -4.21 -0.49
N PRO A 385 13.05 -5.38 -1.15
CA PRO A 385 14.36 -5.94 -1.43
C PRO A 385 15.18 -5.06 -2.36
N LEU A 386 14.59 -4.47 -3.40
CA LEU A 386 15.31 -3.60 -4.32
C LEU A 386 15.81 -2.33 -3.62
N THR A 387 14.97 -1.72 -2.78
CA THR A 387 15.40 -0.60 -1.94
C THR A 387 16.57 -1.00 -1.05
N GLY A 388 16.52 -2.17 -0.40
CA GLY A 388 17.59 -2.65 0.48
C GLY A 388 18.93 -2.83 -0.23
N VAL A 389 18.89 -3.43 -1.42
CA VAL A 389 20.08 -3.62 -2.27
C VAL A 389 20.68 -2.30 -2.68
N ILE A 390 19.92 -1.46 -3.38
CA ILE A 390 20.41 -0.20 -3.94
C ILE A 390 20.83 0.76 -2.83
N PHE A 391 20.12 0.78 -1.70
CA PHE A 391 20.49 1.60 -0.55
C PHE A 391 21.89 1.22 -0.01
N THR A 392 22.15 -0.09 0.16
CA THR A 392 23.47 -0.57 0.58
C THR A 392 24.56 -0.16 -0.40
N LEU A 393 24.31 -0.31 -1.71
CA LEU A 393 25.29 0.05 -2.75
C LEU A 393 25.55 1.55 -2.84
N GLU A 394 24.53 2.38 -2.72
CA GLU A 394 24.70 3.85 -2.74
C GLU A 394 25.40 4.38 -1.49
N LEU A 395 25.14 3.75 -0.32
CA LEU A 395 25.83 4.13 0.91
C LEU A 395 27.30 3.78 0.92
N THR A 396 27.69 2.68 0.25
CA THR A 396 29.06 2.14 0.25
C THR A 396 29.83 2.47 -1.02
N HIS A 397 29.13 2.82 -2.11
CA HIS A 397 29.66 3.00 -3.47
C HIS A 397 30.36 1.75 -4.05
N ASP A 398 30.10 0.55 -3.51
CA ASP A 398 30.63 -0.70 -4.06
C ASP A 398 29.62 -1.45 -4.92
N TRP A 399 29.54 -1.09 -6.19
CA TRP A 399 28.62 -1.69 -7.18
C TRP A 399 29.02 -3.12 -7.58
N ASN A 400 30.24 -3.60 -7.26
CA ASN A 400 30.64 -4.97 -7.52
C ASN A 400 29.83 -5.97 -6.64
N CYS A 401 29.26 -5.49 -5.55
CA CYS A 401 28.45 -6.28 -4.63
C CYS A 401 26.95 -6.33 -4.98
N LEU A 402 26.53 -5.85 -6.17
CA LEU A 402 25.11 -5.87 -6.57
C LEU A 402 24.50 -7.27 -6.47
N LEU A 403 25.13 -8.27 -7.06
CA LEU A 403 24.58 -9.63 -7.09
C LEU A 403 24.56 -10.31 -5.70
N PRO A 404 25.64 -10.28 -4.90
CA PRO A 404 25.58 -10.75 -3.50
C PRO A 404 24.48 -10.10 -2.67
N MET A 405 24.34 -8.76 -2.75
CA MET A 405 23.31 -8.04 -2.01
C MET A 405 21.90 -8.42 -2.48
N LEU A 406 21.72 -8.65 -3.78
CA LEU A 406 20.45 -9.09 -4.33
C LEU A 406 20.05 -10.48 -3.79
N VAL A 407 20.98 -11.42 -3.73
CA VAL A 407 20.74 -12.76 -3.16
C VAL A 407 20.39 -12.63 -1.68
N ALA A 408 21.15 -11.87 -0.90
CA ALA A 408 20.92 -11.69 0.53
C ALA A 408 19.56 -11.02 0.83
N ALA A 409 19.25 -9.89 0.17
CA ALA A 409 18.00 -9.18 0.39
C ALA A 409 16.77 -9.97 -0.06
N THR A 410 16.86 -10.66 -1.22
CA THR A 410 15.73 -11.42 -1.77
C THR A 410 15.42 -12.66 -0.92
N SER A 411 16.45 -13.37 -0.44
CA SER A 411 16.23 -14.51 0.45
C SER A 411 15.68 -14.08 1.82
N ALA A 412 16.14 -12.97 2.38
CA ALA A 412 15.56 -12.41 3.61
C ALA A 412 14.09 -11.98 3.41
N TYR A 413 13.79 -11.34 2.27
CA TYR A 413 12.41 -10.99 1.91
C TYR A 413 11.54 -12.25 1.79
N LEU A 414 12.02 -13.30 1.13
CA LEU A 414 11.31 -14.57 0.99
C LEU A 414 10.98 -15.17 2.36
N VAL A 415 11.97 -15.31 3.24
CA VAL A 415 11.78 -15.85 4.61
C VAL A 415 10.78 -15.01 5.39
N SER A 416 10.93 -13.68 5.37
CA SER A 416 10.01 -12.78 6.06
C SER A 416 8.58 -12.85 5.48
N ALA A 417 8.43 -12.93 4.15
CA ALA A 417 7.11 -12.96 3.50
C ALA A 417 6.37 -14.29 3.72
N LEU A 418 7.09 -15.41 3.78
CA LEU A 418 6.49 -16.73 4.04
C LEU A 418 5.99 -16.88 5.48
N ILE A 419 6.68 -16.30 6.45
CA ILE A 419 6.38 -16.52 7.88
C ILE A 419 5.45 -15.44 8.44
N LEU A 420 5.71 -14.16 8.13
CA LEU A 420 4.87 -13.05 8.60
C LEU A 420 3.85 -12.66 7.53
N LYS A 421 2.62 -12.43 7.91
CA LYS A 421 1.59 -11.88 7.01
C LYS A 421 1.87 -10.43 6.63
N ARG A 422 2.49 -9.63 7.53
CA ARG A 422 2.71 -8.19 7.38
C ARG A 422 4.11 -7.77 7.82
N SER A 423 4.64 -6.68 7.24
CA SER A 423 5.93 -6.08 7.64
C SER A 423 5.77 -5.22 8.89
N VAL A 424 6.88 -4.80 9.49
CA VAL A 424 6.89 -3.85 10.62
C VAL A 424 6.13 -2.55 10.29
N LEU A 425 6.05 -2.15 9.03
CA LEU A 425 5.36 -0.94 8.59
C LEU A 425 3.86 -1.14 8.42
N THR A 426 3.47 -2.23 7.77
CA THR A 426 2.07 -2.50 7.40
C THR A 426 1.27 -3.12 8.54
N GLU A 427 1.90 -3.73 9.53
CA GLU A 427 1.21 -4.25 10.71
C GLU A 427 0.54 -3.11 11.50
N LYS A 428 1.22 -1.97 11.68
CA LYS A 428 0.64 -0.81 12.37
C LYS A 428 -0.53 -0.19 11.60
N VAL A 429 -0.43 -0.16 10.27
CA VAL A 429 -1.52 0.28 9.38
C VAL A 429 -2.73 -0.65 9.51
N ALA A 430 -2.48 -1.97 9.52
CA ALA A 430 -3.53 -2.96 9.66
C ALA A 430 -4.20 -2.97 11.05
N ARG A 431 -3.45 -2.73 12.12
CA ARG A 431 -4.00 -2.57 13.49
C ARG A 431 -4.93 -1.36 13.60
N ARG A 432 -4.82 -0.38 12.69
CA ARG A 432 -5.75 0.76 12.55
C ARG A 432 -6.94 0.47 11.64
N GLY A 433 -7.15 -0.79 11.22
CA GLY A 433 -8.27 -1.22 10.39
C GLY A 433 -8.09 -0.98 8.89
N LEU A 434 -6.89 -0.58 8.45
CA LEU A 434 -6.60 -0.34 7.03
C LEU A 434 -5.94 -1.57 6.40
N HIS A 435 -6.39 -1.96 5.22
CA HIS A 435 -5.77 -3.04 4.44
C HIS A 435 -4.97 -2.47 3.27
N LEU A 436 -3.75 -2.97 3.10
CA LEU A 436 -2.86 -2.56 2.01
C LEU A 436 -2.30 -3.80 1.32
N THR A 437 -2.64 -3.97 0.05
CA THR A 437 -2.00 -4.93 -0.85
C THR A 437 -0.87 -4.24 -1.60
N ARG A 438 0.30 -4.86 -1.66
CA ARG A 438 1.49 -4.33 -2.36
C ARG A 438 1.78 -5.03 -3.68
N GLU A 439 0.82 -5.77 -4.20
CA GLU A 439 0.95 -6.49 -5.46
C GLU A 439 0.65 -5.55 -6.62
N TYR A 440 1.61 -5.41 -7.53
CA TYR A 440 1.44 -4.67 -8.78
C TYR A 440 0.92 -5.64 -9.83
N THR A 441 -0.41 -5.80 -9.90
CA THR A 441 -1.07 -6.59 -10.93
C THR A 441 -1.68 -5.68 -11.98
N THR A 442 -1.68 -6.11 -13.23
CA THR A 442 -2.45 -5.44 -14.27
C THR A 442 -3.93 -5.65 -13.96
N ASP A 443 -4.72 -4.57 -13.89
CA ASP A 443 -6.16 -4.68 -13.68
C ASP A 443 -6.77 -5.42 -14.87
N PRO A 444 -7.41 -6.59 -14.68
CA PRO A 444 -8.04 -7.33 -15.77
C PRO A 444 -9.06 -6.50 -16.55
N LEU A 445 -9.67 -5.51 -15.90
CA LEU A 445 -10.57 -4.59 -16.57
C LEU A 445 -9.86 -3.64 -17.56
N GLU A 446 -8.54 -3.48 -17.49
CA GLU A 446 -7.76 -2.73 -18.48
C GLU A 446 -7.42 -3.58 -19.74
N THR A 447 -7.40 -4.91 -19.61
CA THR A 447 -7.00 -5.81 -20.70
C THR A 447 -8.16 -6.21 -21.62
N PHE A 448 -9.41 -6.21 -21.10
CA PHE A 448 -10.60 -6.56 -21.87
C PHE A 448 -11.33 -5.33 -22.40
N PHE A 449 -11.91 -5.49 -23.62
CA PHE A 449 -12.75 -4.48 -24.25
C PHE A 449 -14.24 -4.79 -24.08
N ALA A 450 -15.08 -3.76 -24.12
CA ALA A 450 -16.52 -3.91 -23.98
C ALA A 450 -17.14 -4.92 -24.97
N ARG A 451 -16.65 -4.94 -26.24
CA ARG A 451 -17.08 -5.87 -27.28
C ARG A 451 -16.81 -7.34 -26.97
N GLU A 452 -15.85 -7.65 -26.09
CA GLU A 452 -15.44 -9.03 -25.79
C GLU A 452 -16.31 -9.68 -24.73
N VAL A 453 -16.99 -8.86 -23.93
CA VAL A 453 -17.82 -9.32 -22.82
C VAL A 453 -19.29 -8.91 -22.90
N MET A 454 -19.65 -7.97 -23.80
CA MET A 454 -21.02 -7.51 -24.00
C MET A 454 -21.96 -8.64 -24.45
N THR A 455 -23.24 -8.49 -24.17
CA THR A 455 -24.30 -9.29 -24.79
C THR A 455 -24.52 -8.80 -26.21
N THR A 456 -24.22 -9.62 -27.22
CA THR A 456 -24.31 -9.25 -28.64
C THR A 456 -25.74 -9.24 -29.18
N ALA A 457 -26.67 -9.92 -28.52
CA ALA A 457 -28.10 -9.95 -28.83
C ALA A 457 -28.90 -9.38 -27.66
N PRO A 458 -28.88 -8.05 -27.42
CA PRO A 458 -29.67 -7.44 -26.36
C PRO A 458 -31.18 -7.49 -26.71
N ALA A 459 -32.03 -7.38 -25.71
CA ALA A 459 -33.46 -7.27 -25.94
C ALA A 459 -33.78 -5.94 -26.66
N THR A 460 -34.32 -6.02 -27.84
CA THR A 460 -34.65 -4.88 -28.69
C THR A 460 -36.15 -4.69 -28.85
N LEU A 461 -36.59 -3.45 -28.93
CA LEU A 461 -37.97 -3.06 -29.28
C LEU A 461 -37.89 -2.08 -30.44
N VAL A 462 -38.95 -2.04 -31.26
CA VAL A 462 -39.01 -1.14 -32.42
C VAL A 462 -39.97 0.03 -32.12
N THR A 463 -39.57 1.25 -32.53
CA THR A 463 -40.29 2.49 -32.22
C THR A 463 -41.79 2.47 -32.53
N TYR A 464 -42.21 1.83 -33.63
CA TYR A 464 -43.61 1.79 -34.06
C TYR A 464 -44.45 0.72 -33.35
N GLN A 465 -43.86 -0.16 -32.52
CA GLN A 465 -44.64 -1.15 -31.74
C GLN A 465 -45.49 -0.44 -30.69
N ARG A 466 -46.70 -0.97 -30.46
CA ARG A 466 -47.55 -0.51 -29.36
C ARG A 466 -47.06 -1.10 -28.04
N ALA A 467 -46.95 -0.27 -27.01
CA ALA A 467 -46.47 -0.70 -25.71
C ALA A 467 -47.33 -1.83 -25.11
N THR A 468 -48.64 -1.83 -25.37
CA THR A 468 -49.60 -2.86 -24.90
C THR A 468 -49.42 -4.22 -25.55
N THR A 469 -48.70 -4.33 -26.69
CA THR A 469 -48.46 -5.61 -27.35
C THR A 469 -47.18 -6.28 -26.90
N VAL A 470 -46.38 -5.59 -26.09
CA VAL A 470 -45.09 -6.09 -25.59
C VAL A 470 -45.24 -6.60 -24.17
N THR A 471 -45.06 -7.90 -23.98
CA THR A 471 -44.97 -8.48 -22.64
C THR A 471 -43.60 -8.22 -22.06
N PRO A 472 -43.47 -7.53 -20.91
CA PRO A 472 -42.16 -7.29 -20.28
C PRO A 472 -41.49 -8.61 -19.92
N GLY A 473 -40.32 -8.88 -20.52
CA GLY A 473 -39.46 -10.02 -20.18
C GLY A 473 -38.65 -9.78 -18.90
N GLU A 474 -37.66 -10.63 -18.65
CA GLU A 474 -36.76 -10.51 -17.47
C GLU A 474 -35.72 -9.42 -17.62
N THR A 475 -35.49 -8.87 -18.81
CA THR A 475 -34.49 -7.84 -19.10
C THR A 475 -34.84 -6.51 -18.43
N ALA A 476 -33.93 -5.93 -17.70
CA ALA A 476 -34.13 -4.66 -17.00
C ALA A 476 -34.14 -3.43 -17.95
N LEU A 477 -33.49 -3.52 -19.11
CA LEU A 477 -33.34 -2.44 -20.07
C LEU A 477 -33.51 -2.96 -21.50
N TYR A 478 -34.42 -2.35 -22.27
CA TYR A 478 -34.62 -2.65 -23.68
C TYR A 478 -33.92 -1.60 -24.55
N MET A 479 -33.27 -2.03 -25.64
CA MET A 479 -32.71 -1.16 -26.66
C MET A 479 -33.78 -0.85 -27.69
N VAL A 480 -33.99 0.43 -28.00
CA VAL A 480 -35.01 0.87 -28.93
C VAL A 480 -34.38 1.18 -30.29
N LEU A 481 -34.89 0.53 -31.32
CA LEU A 481 -34.47 0.69 -32.72
C LEU A 481 -35.55 1.36 -33.54
N ASP A 482 -35.19 2.11 -34.54
CA ASP A 482 -36.18 2.58 -35.56
C ASP A 482 -36.55 1.49 -36.57
N GLY A 483 -37.39 1.83 -37.56
CA GLY A 483 -37.80 0.94 -38.63
C GLY A 483 -36.69 0.47 -39.56
N ASN A 484 -35.53 1.14 -39.55
CA ASN A 484 -34.32 0.84 -40.34
C ASN A 484 -33.28 0.08 -39.50
N GLY A 485 -33.56 -0.22 -38.22
CA GLY A 485 -32.62 -0.88 -37.31
C GLY A 485 -31.58 0.05 -36.67
N ALA A 486 -31.74 1.36 -36.78
CA ALA A 486 -30.83 2.32 -36.13
C ALA A 486 -31.23 2.50 -34.67
N PHE A 487 -30.22 2.56 -33.80
CA PHE A 487 -30.42 2.76 -32.37
C PHE A 487 -30.89 4.18 -32.07
N THR A 488 -32.03 4.32 -31.40
CA THR A 488 -32.69 5.60 -31.09
C THR A 488 -32.77 5.90 -29.60
N GLY A 489 -32.76 4.88 -28.73
CA GLY A 489 -32.90 5.11 -27.31
C GLY A 489 -32.98 3.83 -26.49
N VAL A 490 -33.34 3.99 -25.24
CA VAL A 490 -33.51 2.88 -24.29
C VAL A 490 -34.87 2.98 -23.60
N LEU A 491 -35.42 1.83 -23.19
CA LEU A 491 -36.67 1.74 -22.44
C LEU A 491 -36.46 0.85 -21.20
N PRO A 492 -36.48 1.42 -19.97
CA PRO A 492 -36.46 0.62 -18.76
C PRO A 492 -37.70 -0.27 -18.61
N ARG A 493 -37.54 -1.52 -18.13
CA ARG A 493 -38.62 -2.45 -17.88
C ARG A 493 -39.77 -1.86 -17.05
N GLY A 494 -39.44 -1.12 -15.98
CA GLY A 494 -40.43 -0.50 -15.10
C GLY A 494 -41.37 0.47 -15.81
N VAL A 495 -40.83 1.24 -16.77
CA VAL A 495 -41.65 2.15 -17.60
C VAL A 495 -42.60 1.35 -18.50
N LEU A 496 -42.10 0.28 -19.14
CA LEU A 496 -42.93 -0.59 -19.97
C LEU A 496 -44.03 -1.30 -19.16
N ALA A 497 -43.71 -1.80 -17.96
CA ALA A 497 -44.67 -2.46 -17.07
C ALA A 497 -45.74 -1.50 -16.53
N GLY A 498 -45.39 -0.24 -16.26
CA GLY A 498 -46.30 0.79 -15.76
C GLY A 498 -47.32 1.28 -16.81
N THR A 499 -47.09 1.01 -18.10
CA THR A 499 -47.99 1.46 -19.20
C THR A 499 -49.11 0.46 -19.55
N SER A 500 -49.28 -0.60 -18.79
CA SER A 500 -50.34 -1.63 -19.02
C SER A 500 -51.76 -1.09 -19.11
N GLY A 501 -52.00 0.19 -18.78
CA GLY A 501 -53.30 0.88 -18.86
C GLY A 501 -53.42 2.01 -19.89
N THR A 502 -52.33 2.42 -20.54
CA THR A 502 -52.33 3.58 -21.45
C THR A 502 -52.64 3.13 -22.87
N ARG A 503 -53.91 3.19 -23.28
CA ARG A 503 -54.33 2.82 -24.64
C ARG A 503 -53.71 3.76 -25.65
N GLY A 504 -52.87 3.24 -26.56
CA GLY A 504 -52.39 3.93 -27.77
C GLY A 504 -50.90 4.37 -27.75
N ALA A 505 -50.18 4.27 -26.60
CA ALA A 505 -48.79 4.65 -26.56
C ALA A 505 -47.89 3.70 -27.39
N THR A 506 -47.02 4.25 -28.19
CA THR A 506 -45.97 3.52 -28.92
C THR A 506 -44.67 3.43 -28.12
N ILE A 507 -43.81 2.52 -28.50
CA ILE A 507 -42.47 2.43 -27.88
C ILE A 507 -41.68 3.75 -28.09
N ALA A 508 -41.89 4.47 -29.20
CA ALA A 508 -41.29 5.77 -29.44
C ALA A 508 -41.69 6.81 -28.39
N ASP A 509 -42.91 6.80 -27.90
CA ASP A 509 -43.40 7.76 -26.91
C ASP A 509 -42.82 7.51 -25.51
N LEU A 510 -42.36 6.29 -25.24
CA LEU A 510 -41.80 5.85 -23.96
C LEU A 510 -40.28 5.78 -23.95
N ALA A 511 -39.67 5.72 -25.11
CA ALA A 511 -38.23 5.65 -25.25
C ALA A 511 -37.53 6.92 -24.69
N ARG A 512 -36.44 6.73 -24.00
CA ARG A 512 -35.65 7.83 -23.45
C ARG A 512 -34.22 7.77 -24.03
N PRO A 513 -33.56 8.90 -24.19
CA PRO A 513 -32.13 8.88 -24.50
C PRO A 513 -31.37 8.14 -23.40
N PRO A 514 -30.36 7.31 -23.74
CA PRO A 514 -29.57 6.61 -22.72
C PRO A 514 -28.77 7.63 -21.88
N ARG A 515 -28.69 7.43 -20.58
CA ARG A 515 -27.86 8.29 -19.70
C ARG A 515 -26.39 8.29 -20.14
N MET A 516 -25.93 7.19 -20.74
CA MET A 516 -24.61 7.06 -21.34
C MET A 516 -24.63 5.98 -22.42
N VAL A 517 -23.66 6.05 -23.32
CA VAL A 517 -23.34 4.98 -24.29
C VAL A 517 -21.91 4.50 -24.05
N VAL A 518 -21.66 3.24 -24.35
CA VAL A 518 -20.34 2.62 -24.31
C VAL A 518 -19.91 2.31 -25.74
N TYR A 519 -18.65 2.50 -26.05
CA TYR A 519 -18.11 2.09 -27.34
C TYR A 519 -17.51 0.68 -27.26
N GLY A 520 -17.65 -0.12 -28.31
CA GLY A 520 -17.18 -1.51 -28.32
C GLY A 520 -15.67 -1.66 -28.09
N ASP A 521 -14.89 -0.62 -28.35
CA ASP A 521 -13.44 -0.53 -28.16
C ASP A 521 -13.02 0.17 -26.85
N SER A 522 -13.95 0.51 -25.96
CA SER A 522 -13.65 0.98 -24.62
C SER A 522 -13.19 -0.16 -23.73
N THR A 523 -12.17 0.08 -22.88
CA THR A 523 -11.75 -0.89 -21.86
C THR A 523 -12.83 -1.07 -20.80
N LEU A 524 -12.90 -2.23 -20.19
CA LEU A 524 -13.87 -2.48 -19.09
C LEU A 524 -13.67 -1.53 -17.92
N ARG A 525 -12.44 -1.05 -17.68
CA ARG A 525 -12.15 -0.05 -16.67
C ARG A 525 -12.77 1.31 -17.00
N GLU A 526 -12.70 1.75 -18.26
CA GLU A 526 -13.41 2.95 -18.72
C GLU A 526 -14.92 2.80 -18.52
N VAL A 527 -15.46 1.62 -18.83
CA VAL A 527 -16.88 1.31 -18.64
C VAL A 527 -17.26 1.35 -17.16
N ALA A 528 -16.48 0.71 -16.29
CA ALA A 528 -16.71 0.73 -14.84
C ALA A 528 -16.70 2.17 -14.27
N ASN A 529 -15.72 2.97 -14.67
CA ASN A 529 -15.65 4.39 -14.28
C ASN A 529 -16.84 5.20 -14.81
N ALA A 530 -17.30 4.91 -16.02
CA ALA A 530 -18.44 5.59 -16.62
C ALA A 530 -19.76 5.15 -15.93
N PHE A 531 -19.91 3.89 -15.56
CA PHE A 531 -21.03 3.41 -14.76
C PHE A 531 -21.11 4.12 -13.42
N ALA A 532 -19.98 4.20 -12.70
CA ALA A 532 -19.91 4.89 -11.42
C ALA A 532 -20.25 6.40 -11.51
N ARG A 533 -19.78 7.10 -12.56
CA ARG A 533 -20.07 8.53 -12.75
C ARG A 533 -21.51 8.84 -13.11
N ASN A 534 -22.16 7.94 -13.86
CA ASN A 534 -23.52 8.13 -14.35
C ASN A 534 -24.56 7.36 -13.52
N GLU A 535 -24.13 6.67 -12.46
CA GLU A 535 -24.97 5.88 -11.55
C GLU A 535 -25.86 4.87 -12.30
N VAL A 536 -25.26 4.17 -13.27
CA VAL A 536 -25.96 3.16 -14.07
C VAL A 536 -25.24 1.82 -13.99
N THR A 537 -26.00 0.74 -14.13
CA THR A 537 -25.48 -0.63 -14.09
C THR A 537 -25.59 -1.35 -15.43
N ARG A 538 -26.20 -0.70 -16.42
CA ARG A 538 -26.36 -1.21 -17.79
C ARG A 538 -26.25 -0.05 -18.78
N ALA A 539 -25.69 -0.32 -19.96
CA ALA A 539 -25.60 0.66 -21.00
C ALA A 539 -25.60 0.00 -22.40
N PRO A 540 -26.14 0.68 -23.43
CA PRO A 540 -25.96 0.28 -24.81
C PRO A 540 -24.50 0.38 -25.23
N VAL A 541 -24.04 -0.60 -25.99
CA VAL A 541 -22.73 -0.59 -26.67
C VAL A 541 -22.96 -0.26 -28.14
N VAL A 542 -22.33 0.81 -28.60
CA VAL A 542 -22.49 1.30 -29.98
C VAL A 542 -21.16 1.36 -30.70
N ASP A 543 -21.23 1.48 -32.04
CA ASP A 543 -20.04 1.68 -32.85
C ASP A 543 -19.54 3.13 -32.71
N ARG A 544 -18.25 3.33 -32.44
CA ARG A 544 -17.65 4.66 -32.29
C ARG A 544 -17.76 5.53 -33.56
N ARG A 545 -17.79 4.90 -34.73
CA ARG A 545 -17.92 5.61 -36.04
C ARG A 545 -19.36 5.92 -36.37
N ASN A 546 -20.32 5.14 -35.84
CA ASN A 546 -21.73 5.34 -36.09
C ASN A 546 -22.51 5.01 -34.78
N ALA A 547 -22.81 6.02 -33.99
CA ALA A 547 -23.51 5.88 -32.74
C ALA A 547 -24.95 5.30 -32.86
N GLN A 548 -25.51 5.30 -34.07
CA GLN A 548 -26.82 4.67 -34.35
C GLN A 548 -26.69 3.15 -34.59
N ARG A 549 -25.48 2.62 -34.76
CA ARG A 549 -25.24 1.20 -34.88
C ARG A 549 -25.07 0.57 -33.50
N LEU A 550 -26.10 -0.11 -33.03
CA LEU A 550 -26.06 -0.91 -31.82
C LEU A 550 -25.16 -2.15 -32.03
N LEU A 551 -24.21 -2.38 -31.15
CA LEU A 551 -23.36 -3.58 -31.11
C LEU A 551 -23.82 -4.57 -30.07
N GLY A 552 -24.42 -4.09 -28.95
CA GLY A 552 -24.87 -4.92 -27.87
C GLY A 552 -25.24 -4.13 -26.62
N GLU A 553 -25.29 -4.82 -25.51
CA GLU A 553 -25.51 -4.28 -24.17
C GLU A 553 -24.39 -4.73 -23.25
N ILE A 554 -23.93 -3.85 -22.36
CA ILE A 554 -22.99 -4.20 -21.31
C ILE A 554 -23.60 -3.90 -19.94
N SER A 555 -23.37 -4.79 -18.98
CA SER A 555 -23.88 -4.70 -17.61
C SER A 555 -22.77 -4.83 -16.59
N LEU A 556 -23.03 -4.38 -15.36
CA LEU A 556 -22.11 -4.55 -14.22
C LEU A 556 -21.77 -6.03 -13.96
N ALA A 557 -22.75 -6.93 -14.15
CA ALA A 557 -22.54 -8.37 -14.02
C ALA A 557 -21.46 -8.91 -14.97
N GLN A 558 -21.39 -8.38 -16.20
CA GLN A 558 -20.38 -8.78 -17.18
C GLN A 558 -18.99 -8.29 -16.81
N LEU A 559 -18.87 -7.11 -16.19
CA LEU A 559 -17.61 -6.63 -15.64
C LEU A 559 -17.12 -7.56 -14.51
N LEU A 560 -18.01 -7.99 -13.62
CA LEU A 560 -17.69 -8.95 -12.55
C LEU A 560 -17.34 -10.34 -13.10
N HIS A 561 -17.99 -10.79 -14.17
CA HIS A 561 -17.64 -12.04 -14.83
C HIS A 561 -16.23 -12.02 -15.45
N ALA A 562 -15.82 -10.92 -16.07
CA ALA A 562 -14.46 -10.76 -16.57
C ALA A 562 -13.42 -10.87 -15.44
N ARG A 563 -13.69 -10.24 -14.29
CA ARG A 563 -12.82 -10.34 -13.11
C ARG A 563 -12.78 -11.75 -12.50
N ARG A 564 -13.92 -12.44 -12.45
CA ARG A 564 -13.98 -13.84 -11.99
C ARG A 564 -13.14 -14.77 -12.84
N ARG A 565 -13.17 -14.60 -14.16
CA ARG A 565 -12.36 -15.40 -15.08
C ARG A 565 -10.86 -15.25 -14.80
N ASP A 566 -10.39 -14.05 -14.50
CA ASP A 566 -9.00 -13.78 -14.13
C ASP A 566 -8.62 -14.46 -12.81
N ILE A 567 -9.47 -14.35 -11.78
CA ILE A 567 -9.29 -15.05 -10.49
C ILE A 567 -9.22 -16.58 -10.68
N ASP A 568 -10.06 -17.13 -11.55
CA ASP A 568 -10.07 -18.55 -11.82
C ASP A 568 -8.81 -19.00 -12.61
N GLU A 569 -8.27 -18.16 -13.48
CA GLU A 569 -7.01 -18.41 -14.19
C GLU A 569 -5.80 -18.37 -13.24
N ASP A 570 -5.72 -17.39 -12.35
CA ASP A 570 -4.65 -17.30 -11.35
C ASP A 570 -4.69 -18.49 -10.37
N SER A 571 -5.87 -18.88 -9.90
CA SER A 571 -6.02 -20.02 -9.00
C SER A 571 -5.68 -21.36 -9.68
N ARG A 572 -5.84 -21.46 -11.00
CA ARG A 572 -5.40 -22.64 -11.76
C ARG A 572 -3.88 -22.69 -11.92
N ARG A 573 -3.22 -21.54 -12.11
CA ARG A 573 -1.76 -21.45 -12.20
C ARG A 573 -1.09 -21.88 -10.88
N GLU A 574 -1.61 -21.44 -9.74
CA GLU A 574 -1.10 -21.87 -8.44
C GLU A 574 -1.24 -23.39 -8.21
N ARG A 575 -2.37 -23.99 -8.60
CA ARG A 575 -2.59 -25.43 -8.48
C ARG A 575 -1.64 -26.28 -9.33
N LEU A 576 -1.19 -25.79 -10.48
CA LEU A 576 -0.26 -26.52 -11.35
C LEU A 576 1.14 -26.63 -10.74
N LEU A 577 1.61 -25.64 -9.97
CA LEU A 577 2.90 -25.67 -9.28
C LEU A 577 2.93 -26.69 -8.13
N PHE A 578 1.83 -26.85 -7.38
CA PHE A 578 1.73 -27.84 -6.29
C PHE A 578 1.36 -29.24 -6.75
N SER A 579 0.75 -29.41 -7.92
CA SER A 579 0.36 -30.72 -8.46
C SER A 579 1.53 -31.56 -8.95
N ALA A 580 2.67 -30.96 -9.27
CA ALA A 580 3.87 -31.68 -9.73
C ALA A 580 4.65 -32.38 -8.59
N ALA A 581 4.53 -31.86 -7.35
CA ALA A 581 5.25 -32.40 -6.18
C ALA A 581 4.48 -33.51 -5.41
N GLY A 582 3.18 -33.71 -5.70
CA GLY A 582 2.29 -34.58 -4.91
C GLY A 582 1.81 -35.87 -5.56
N ARG A 583 2.22 -36.20 -6.78
CA ARG A 583 1.74 -37.40 -7.49
C ARG A 583 2.80 -38.51 -7.61
N THR A 584 3.22 -39.07 -6.50
CA THR A 584 3.89 -40.37 -6.48
C THR A 584 3.23 -41.37 -5.54
N VAL A 585 2.03 -41.15 -5.02
CA VAL A 585 1.29 -42.19 -4.27
C VAL A 585 -0.22 -42.08 -4.60
N ALA A 586 -0.71 -43.14 -5.21
CA ALA A 586 -2.08 -43.60 -5.41
C ALA A 586 -2.60 -43.53 -6.86
N GLY A 587 -2.53 -44.67 -7.52
CA GLY A 587 -3.20 -44.94 -8.80
C GLY A 587 -4.73 -44.91 -8.66
N GLY A 588 -5.35 -43.84 -9.11
CA GLY A 588 -6.77 -43.74 -9.33
C GLY A 588 -7.02 -43.25 -10.77
N LYS A 589 -7.76 -44.03 -11.55
CA LYS A 589 -8.11 -43.73 -12.94
C LYS A 589 -8.81 -42.39 -13.07
N PRO A 590 -8.52 -41.56 -14.10
CA PRO A 590 -9.18 -40.28 -14.30
C PRO A 590 -10.64 -40.50 -14.69
N ARG A 591 -11.53 -39.81 -13.95
CA ARG A 591 -12.94 -39.67 -14.34
C ARG A 591 -13.03 -38.76 -15.57
N LYS A 592 -13.70 -39.27 -16.62
CA LYS A 592 -14.03 -38.51 -17.83
C LYS A 592 -14.96 -37.34 -17.44
N PRO A 593 -14.81 -36.13 -18.04
CA PRO A 593 -15.76 -35.05 -17.87
C PRO A 593 -17.12 -35.45 -18.49
N ALA A 594 -18.19 -35.12 -17.79
CA ALA A 594 -19.54 -35.32 -18.28
C ALA A 594 -19.83 -34.37 -19.46
N PRO A 595 -20.54 -34.83 -20.49
CA PRO A 595 -20.90 -33.97 -21.60
C PRO A 595 -21.91 -32.89 -21.21
N ASP A 596 -21.82 -31.74 -21.85
CA ASP A 596 -22.74 -30.60 -21.70
C ASP A 596 -24.18 -31.06 -21.95
N ARG A 597 -25.05 -30.76 -20.99
CA ARG A 597 -26.48 -30.99 -21.16
C ARG A 597 -27.10 -29.83 -21.93
N GLU A 598 -27.62 -30.12 -23.09
CA GLU A 598 -28.58 -29.28 -23.80
C GLU A 598 -29.89 -29.12 -22.97
N PRO A 599 -30.58 -27.98 -23.11
CA PRO A 599 -31.82 -27.76 -22.38
C PRO A 599 -32.98 -28.61 -22.97
N ALA A 600 -33.56 -29.49 -22.16
CA ALA A 600 -34.74 -30.26 -22.50
C ALA A 600 -36.00 -29.38 -22.46
N GLY A 601 -36.83 -29.50 -23.48
CA GLY A 601 -38.16 -28.90 -23.60
C GLY A 601 -39.20 -29.56 -22.67
N PRO A 602 -40.43 -29.03 -22.66
CA PRO A 602 -41.43 -29.34 -21.64
C PRO A 602 -42.14 -30.66 -21.88
N ILE A 603 -42.25 -31.47 -20.84
CA ILE A 603 -43.18 -32.64 -20.83
C ILE A 603 -44.09 -32.48 -19.62
N GLY A 604 -45.39 -32.51 -19.91
CA GLY A 604 -46.46 -32.47 -18.92
C GLY A 604 -46.80 -33.85 -18.38
N GLY A 605 -47.51 -33.86 -17.28
CA GLY A 605 -48.56 -34.83 -16.97
C GLY A 605 -48.23 -35.89 -15.92
N ASP A 606 -49.00 -35.85 -14.88
CA ASP A 606 -49.65 -36.92 -14.09
C ASP A 606 -48.98 -37.56 -12.87
N LEU A 607 -49.57 -37.21 -11.74
CA LEU A 607 -50.22 -38.06 -10.66
C LEU A 607 -49.53 -39.36 -10.20
N MET A 608 -49.17 -39.48 -8.97
CA MET A 608 -49.77 -40.30 -7.89
C MET A 608 -48.84 -40.50 -6.68
N ASN A 609 -49.42 -40.24 -5.52
CA ASN A 609 -49.29 -40.83 -4.17
C ASN A 609 -48.16 -41.85 -3.89
N ASP A 610 -47.43 -41.66 -2.78
CA ASP A 610 -47.58 -42.52 -1.61
C ASP A 610 -46.72 -42.08 -0.40
N HIS A 611 -47.41 -42.05 0.74
CA HIS A 611 -47.11 -42.27 2.14
C HIS A 611 -45.70 -42.06 2.75
N LEU A 612 -45.61 -41.09 3.66
CA LEU A 612 -44.64 -41.03 4.79
C LEU A 612 -45.43 -41.18 6.12
N PRO A 613 -44.91 -41.93 7.11
CA PRO A 613 -45.44 -41.93 8.46
C PRO A 613 -44.81 -40.85 9.33
N PRO A 614 -45.49 -40.40 10.42
CA PRO A 614 -45.12 -39.23 11.20
C PRO A 614 -44.12 -39.55 12.33
N GLN A 615 -43.31 -38.57 12.72
CA GLN A 615 -42.52 -38.56 13.97
C GLN A 615 -43.20 -37.71 15.03
N PRO A 616 -43.00 -38.04 16.32
CA PRO A 616 -43.77 -37.44 17.41
C PRO A 616 -43.19 -36.14 17.97
N VAL A 617 -44.10 -35.32 18.43
CA VAL A 617 -43.96 -34.03 19.13
C VAL A 617 -43.51 -34.24 20.54
N SER A 618 -42.61 -33.38 21.06
CA SER A 618 -42.48 -33.07 22.47
C SER A 618 -42.22 -31.57 22.66
N GLU A 619 -43.16 -30.88 23.25
CA GLU A 619 -43.06 -29.55 23.90
C GLU A 619 -42.93 -29.73 25.42
N PRO A 620 -42.80 -28.65 26.24
CA PRO A 620 -42.06 -27.39 26.09
C PRO A 620 -41.17 -27.05 27.30
N GLY A 621 -40.28 -26.10 27.17
CA GLY A 621 -39.56 -25.47 28.28
C GLY A 621 -39.26 -24.00 27.95
N GLU A 622 -39.97 -23.10 28.61
CA GLU A 622 -39.78 -21.66 28.59
C GLU A 622 -38.41 -21.28 29.18
N THR A 623 -37.62 -20.49 28.43
CA THR A 623 -36.66 -19.57 29.00
C THR A 623 -36.54 -18.31 28.10
N GLN A 624 -36.60 -17.17 28.76
CA GLN A 624 -36.62 -15.82 28.23
C GLN A 624 -35.47 -15.52 27.27
N PRO A 625 -35.64 -14.65 26.23
CA PRO A 625 -34.59 -14.25 25.32
C PRO A 625 -33.75 -13.14 25.95
N ALA A 626 -32.42 -13.38 26.02
CA ALA A 626 -31.43 -12.36 26.30
C ALA A 626 -31.40 -11.34 25.17
N THR A 627 -31.63 -10.09 25.51
CA THR A 627 -31.51 -8.92 24.64
C THR A 627 -30.09 -8.80 24.09
N MET A 628 -29.92 -9.03 22.79
CA MET A 628 -28.72 -8.60 22.07
C MET A 628 -28.66 -7.07 22.01
N PRO A 629 -27.50 -6.46 22.23
CA PRO A 629 -27.36 -5.01 22.05
C PRO A 629 -27.54 -4.67 20.56
N ARG A 630 -28.43 -3.73 20.26
CA ARG A 630 -28.56 -3.09 18.97
C ARG A 630 -27.24 -2.43 18.61
N VAL A 631 -26.54 -2.96 17.62
CA VAL A 631 -25.47 -2.25 16.94
C VAL A 631 -26.10 -1.10 16.16
N VAL A 632 -25.93 0.11 16.68
CA VAL A 632 -26.26 1.33 15.95
C VAL A 632 -25.25 1.44 14.83
N PRO A 633 -25.63 1.47 13.54
CA PRO A 633 -24.67 1.71 12.48
C PRO A 633 -24.11 3.13 12.63
N ALA A 634 -22.78 3.25 12.70
CA ALA A 634 -22.09 4.53 12.68
C ALA A 634 -22.48 5.26 11.40
N ARG A 635 -22.96 6.51 11.53
CA ARG A 635 -23.32 7.39 10.42
C ARG A 635 -22.19 7.46 9.40
N LEU A 636 -22.49 7.06 8.16
CA LEU A 636 -21.68 7.22 6.96
C LEU A 636 -21.70 8.69 6.47
N GLU A 637 -21.28 9.62 7.31
CA GLU A 637 -21.17 11.04 6.91
C GLU A 637 -19.90 11.37 6.09
N TYR A 638 -19.21 10.35 5.52
CA TYR A 638 -17.89 10.59 4.89
C TYR A 638 -17.72 10.04 3.47
N LEU A 639 -18.80 9.88 2.70
CA LEU A 639 -18.68 9.40 1.31
C LEU A 639 -19.26 10.35 0.25
N ALA A 640 -19.21 11.66 0.49
CA ALA A 640 -19.52 12.67 -0.53
C ALA A 640 -18.29 13.52 -0.86
N GLY A 641 -17.27 12.91 -1.48
CA GLY A 641 -16.20 13.60 -2.19
C GLY A 641 -16.18 13.11 -3.63
N PRO A 642 -16.22 13.97 -4.67
CA PRO A 642 -16.18 13.50 -6.04
C PRO A 642 -14.77 12.99 -6.37
N GLY A 643 -14.58 11.67 -6.49
CA GLY A 643 -13.37 11.16 -7.15
C GLY A 643 -12.71 9.87 -6.72
N GLU A 644 -13.21 9.09 -5.77
CA GLU A 644 -12.58 7.79 -5.44
C GLU A 644 -13.58 6.64 -5.59
N ALA A 645 -13.48 5.92 -6.72
CA ALA A 645 -14.21 4.68 -6.93
C ALA A 645 -13.60 3.58 -6.05
N GLY A 646 -14.34 3.14 -5.03
CA GLY A 646 -14.04 1.93 -4.27
C GLY A 646 -14.15 0.66 -5.14
N ASP A 647 -13.60 -0.44 -4.65
CA ASP A 647 -13.61 -1.75 -5.31
C ASP A 647 -15.06 -2.18 -5.63
N SER A 648 -15.31 -2.56 -6.88
CA SER A 648 -16.66 -2.90 -7.40
C SER A 648 -17.37 -4.05 -6.63
N ALA A 649 -16.62 -4.88 -5.91
CA ALA A 649 -17.18 -5.92 -5.05
C ALA A 649 -17.96 -5.38 -3.83
N CYS A 650 -17.66 -4.16 -3.39
CA CYS A 650 -18.33 -3.52 -2.25
C CYS A 650 -19.73 -2.96 -2.60
N TRP A 651 -20.03 -2.79 -3.88
CA TRP A 651 -21.26 -2.12 -4.34
C TRP A 651 -22.42 -3.04 -4.68
N ALA A 652 -22.17 -4.36 -4.83
CA ALA A 652 -23.19 -5.32 -5.24
C ALA A 652 -24.42 -5.38 -4.30
N GLN A 653 -24.24 -5.09 -3.03
CA GLN A 653 -25.31 -5.06 -2.04
C GLN A 653 -26.18 -3.77 -2.07
N PHE A 654 -25.70 -2.75 -2.79
CA PHE A 654 -26.39 -1.45 -2.91
C PHE A 654 -27.10 -1.28 -4.26
N VAL A 655 -27.23 -2.33 -5.04
CA VAL A 655 -27.87 -2.27 -6.35
C VAL A 655 -29.23 -2.97 -6.29
N CYS A 656 -30.29 -2.27 -6.66
CA CYS A 656 -31.60 -2.88 -6.76
C CYS A 656 -31.63 -3.92 -7.89
N PRO A 657 -31.97 -5.18 -7.64
CA PRO A 657 -32.01 -6.21 -8.67
C PRO A 657 -33.07 -5.98 -9.73
N GLU A 658 -34.09 -5.16 -9.46
CA GLU A 658 -35.19 -4.89 -10.39
C GLU A 658 -34.92 -3.72 -11.33
N CYS A 659 -34.48 -2.56 -10.80
CA CYS A 659 -34.26 -1.37 -11.62
C CYS A 659 -32.80 -1.09 -11.92
N GLY A 660 -31.85 -1.79 -11.26
CA GLY A 660 -30.42 -1.56 -11.39
C GLY A 660 -29.94 -0.23 -10.81
N GLY A 661 -30.78 0.51 -10.10
CA GLY A 661 -30.42 1.75 -9.43
C GLY A 661 -29.63 1.48 -8.15
N MET A 662 -28.72 2.39 -7.79
CA MET A 662 -28.01 2.32 -6.52
C MET A 662 -28.95 2.70 -5.36
N LEU A 663 -28.99 1.87 -4.33
CA LEU A 663 -29.73 2.10 -3.09
C LEU A 663 -28.82 2.88 -2.14
N THR A 664 -29.02 4.19 -2.04
CA THR A 664 -28.42 5.05 -1.01
C THR A 664 -29.55 5.72 -0.23
N GLU A 665 -29.28 6.18 0.98
CA GLU A 665 -30.31 6.81 1.84
C GLU A 665 -30.99 8.01 1.18
N ASP A 666 -30.35 8.66 0.21
CA ASP A 666 -30.84 9.87 -0.49
C ASP A 666 -31.36 9.58 -1.91
N THR A 667 -31.01 8.48 -2.51
CA THR A 667 -31.45 8.08 -3.86
C THR A 667 -32.33 6.84 -3.75
N GLY A 668 -33.62 7.01 -3.62
CA GLY A 668 -34.59 5.93 -3.65
C GLY A 668 -34.54 5.11 -4.95
N HIS A 669 -35.34 4.09 -5.04
CA HIS A 669 -35.53 3.32 -6.28
C HIS A 669 -35.87 4.25 -7.45
N ALA A 670 -35.39 3.91 -8.66
CA ALA A 670 -35.77 4.64 -9.86
C ALA A 670 -37.30 4.70 -9.97
N GLU A 671 -37.83 5.85 -10.43
CA GLU A 671 -39.27 6.01 -10.64
C GLU A 671 -39.84 4.83 -11.48
N GLY A 672 -40.78 4.09 -10.91
CA GLY A 672 -41.39 2.92 -11.54
C GLY A 672 -40.85 1.56 -11.08
N CYS A 673 -39.96 1.51 -10.08
CA CYS A 673 -39.56 0.26 -9.42
C CYS A 673 -40.71 -0.25 -8.50
N THR A 674 -41.00 -1.54 -8.53
CA THR A 674 -42.10 -2.14 -7.74
C THR A 674 -41.72 -2.41 -6.28
N ARG A 675 -40.45 -2.34 -5.91
CA ARG A 675 -39.99 -2.42 -4.52
C ARG A 675 -39.98 -1.04 -3.87
N THR A 676 -40.88 -0.84 -2.94
CA THR A 676 -40.82 0.25 -1.96
C THR A 676 -39.74 -0.04 -0.90
N PRO A 677 -39.12 0.99 -0.27
CA PRO A 677 -38.05 0.84 0.72
C PRO A 677 -38.46 0.00 1.93
#